data_6aba1e73744a91064e841803969ddb9f
#
_entry.id   6aba1e73744a91064e841803969ddb9f
#
_cell.length_a   1.000
_cell.length_b   1.000
_cell.length_c   1.000
_cell.angle_alpha   90.00
_cell.angle_beta   90.00
_cell.angle_gamma   90.00
#
_symmetry.space_group_name_H-M   'P 1'
#
loop_
_entity.id
_entity.type
_entity.pdbx_description
1 polymer ?
#
loop_
_entity_poly.entity_id
_entity_poly.type
_entity_poly.pdbx_seq_one_letter_code
_entity_poly.pdbx_strand_id
1 'polypeptide(L)'
;MQLFSTVLCLWAAVSQCAVLSPHPRATDPASSSFEATILDENLQPRAAADGYWLNDLSGKGLAPFNPNPAAYKVFRNVLDYGAKGDGVTDDSDAINRAISDGNRCGPSVCDSSTDTPAVVYIPSGTYLIGKPIIFYYMTQLIGNPRNLPVLKASASLEAIALIDGSPYGNTGEPGWISTNLFMRQIRNLIIDGTARPPTQGFQGIHWPASQATTIQNVKIRMTQASNSVHAGIFVENGSGGHMADLDISGGLYGLNIGNQQFTMRNVKISNAVVGISQIWNWGWLYSGLSISDCGTAFSMTNGAASNKLEVGSVVIIDSEITNCPTFVDQAWTRSTTPIGAGQLVIENVKLSNVPVAVKGPSGATVLAGGSLTIGTWGQGNQYTPSGPVKFQGPLTTAARPAGLLDNGKFYSKSKPQYETLATSSFISARGSGATGNGNTDDTAALQSAINQAVSQNKVLFFEHGVYKVTNTLDFPPGLRAVGETFPAIMGSGANFADQNNPRPVVRIGKAGDSGSIEWSDMIVQTQGGTAGAKLIEYNLKTARGSGVWDVHTRVGGAKGTNQQVAQCPKGSVNTQCYAAHTNVHVTSSASGAYFENNWFWTADHDLDDWNSTQISIFTGRGLLVEGRGTWLWANGVEHHALYQYQFSKASDIFAGFIQTETPYYMPTPDALSQPYARQAAYNDPVYTAGQRPWGLRVVDSTNVQIYGGGLYSFFVNYSTSCSSADAPGGKRICQPRILSIEGASTFKAFALSQVGVEQMLTINNVDYATWSDNVSVYSNTIGYIKYPQ
;
A
#
# COMPACT_ATOMS: atom_id res chain seq x y z
N MET A 1 29.72 9.19 20.00
CA MET A 1 28.69 9.27 21.06
C MET A 1 27.94 10.59 21.07
N GLN A 2 28.25 11.54 20.21
CA GLN A 2 27.55 12.83 20.11
C GLN A 2 26.63 12.99 18.89
N LEU A 3 26.65 12.05 17.94
CA LEU A 3 25.76 12.06 16.76
C LEU A 3 24.39 11.39 16.99
N PHE A 4 24.24 10.63 18.07
CA PHE A 4 22.95 9.98 18.39
C PHE A 4 21.99 10.83 19.22
N SER A 5 22.46 11.92 19.84
CA SER A 5 21.61 12.79 20.68
C SER A 5 20.84 13.85 19.88
N THR A 6 21.21 14.13 18.65
CA THR A 6 20.59 15.20 17.84
C THR A 6 19.38 14.70 17.04
N VAL A 7 19.27 13.40 16.80
CA VAL A 7 18.12 12.81 16.08
C VAL A 7 16.88 12.68 16.97
N LEU A 8 17.03 12.63 18.29
CA LEU A 8 15.91 12.48 19.23
C LEU A 8 15.16 13.79 19.54
N CYS A 9 15.71 14.96 19.24
CA CYS A 9 15.05 16.25 19.52
C CYS A 9 14.20 16.82 18.37
N LEU A 10 14.25 16.24 17.16
CA LEU A 10 13.45 16.72 16.00
C LEU A 10 12.05 16.06 15.91
N TRP A 11 11.72 15.15 16.81
CA TRP A 11 10.50 14.34 16.76
C TRP A 11 9.22 15.03 17.27
N ALA A 12 9.32 16.20 17.87
CA ALA A 12 8.16 16.91 18.41
C ALA A 12 7.46 17.86 17.40
N ALA A 13 8.03 18.05 16.22
CA ALA A 13 7.56 19.08 15.26
C ALA A 13 6.92 18.54 13.95
N VAL A 14 6.86 17.23 13.72
CA VAL A 14 6.41 16.67 12.43
C VAL A 14 5.04 15.98 12.52
N SER A 15 4.16 16.37 13.41
CA SER A 15 2.74 15.99 13.36
C SER A 15 1.88 17.01 12.59
N GLN A 16 2.48 17.77 11.69
CA GLN A 16 1.72 18.60 10.75
C GLN A 16 1.59 17.85 9.43
N CYS A 17 0.39 17.40 9.11
CA CYS A 17 -0.02 17.22 7.72
C CYS A 17 0.44 18.45 6.95
N ALA A 18 1.28 18.27 5.93
CA ALA A 18 1.92 19.36 5.22
C ALA A 18 0.89 20.37 4.71
N VAL A 19 0.83 21.51 5.34
CA VAL A 19 0.41 22.74 4.68
C VAL A 19 1.55 23.05 3.73
N LEU A 20 1.33 22.87 2.44
CA LEU A 20 2.22 23.33 1.39
C LEU A 20 2.36 24.83 1.50
N SER A 21 3.37 25.31 2.20
CA SER A 21 3.83 26.69 2.10
C SER A 21 4.76 26.77 0.89
N PRO A 22 4.57 27.72 -0.03
CA PRO A 22 5.45 27.88 -1.16
C PRO A 22 6.84 28.25 -0.68
N HIS A 23 7.84 27.41 -0.98
CA HIS A 23 9.22 27.78 -0.78
C HIS A 23 9.61 28.96 -1.68
N PRO A 24 10.36 29.95 -1.19
CA PRO A 24 10.88 31.00 -2.04
C PRO A 24 11.86 30.40 -3.06
N ARG A 25 11.63 30.69 -4.34
CA ARG A 25 12.54 30.33 -5.44
C ARG A 25 13.96 30.75 -5.12
N ALA A 26 14.88 29.82 -5.16
CA ALA A 26 16.27 30.12 -5.40
C ALA A 26 16.39 30.69 -6.81
N THR A 27 16.98 31.88 -6.93
CA THR A 27 17.30 32.52 -8.20
C THR A 27 18.27 31.65 -8.99
N ASP A 28 17.99 31.46 -10.28
CA ASP A 28 18.80 30.72 -11.25
C ASP A 28 20.29 31.02 -11.10
N PRO A 29 21.14 29.99 -10.94
CA PRO A 29 22.56 30.17 -11.27
C PRO A 29 22.72 30.03 -12.78
N ALA A 30 23.45 30.96 -13.35
CA ALA A 30 23.78 31.10 -14.73
C ALA A 30 24.16 29.78 -15.42
N SER A 31 23.62 29.61 -16.63
CA SER A 31 23.93 28.54 -17.57
C SER A 31 25.42 28.26 -17.69
N SER A 32 25.86 27.16 -17.10
CA SER A 32 27.12 26.54 -17.55
C SER A 32 26.72 25.48 -18.59
N SER A 33 27.19 25.71 -19.82
CA SER A 33 27.11 24.77 -20.92
C SER A 33 27.79 23.45 -20.54
N PHE A 34 27.02 22.44 -20.24
CA PHE A 34 27.50 21.05 -20.24
C PHE A 34 27.56 20.62 -21.71
N GLU A 35 28.73 20.46 -22.23
CA GLU A 35 28.97 19.76 -23.49
C GLU A 35 28.41 18.33 -23.35
N ALA A 36 27.43 18.02 -24.21
CA ALA A 36 26.93 16.67 -24.38
C ALA A 36 28.07 15.81 -24.93
N THR A 37 28.69 15.03 -24.06
CA THR A 37 29.54 13.93 -24.48
C THR A 37 28.67 12.94 -25.23
N ILE A 38 28.84 12.84 -26.52
CA ILE A 38 28.25 11.83 -27.40
C ILE A 38 28.65 10.47 -26.83
N LEU A 39 27.73 9.76 -26.22
CA LEU A 39 27.93 8.40 -25.73
C LEU A 39 28.09 7.49 -26.96
N ASP A 40 29.20 6.85 -27.01
CA ASP A 40 29.64 5.87 -27.99
C ASP A 40 28.56 4.79 -28.25
N GLU A 41 28.19 4.59 -29.49
CA GLU A 41 27.22 3.58 -29.97
C GLU A 41 27.73 2.13 -29.89
N ASN A 42 28.56 1.81 -28.90
CA ASN A 42 28.94 0.44 -28.60
C ASN A 42 28.04 -0.17 -27.52
N LEU A 43 26.77 -0.36 -27.82
CA LEU A 43 25.90 -1.23 -27.03
C LEU A 43 26.51 -2.64 -27.05
N GLN A 44 27.17 -3.02 -25.94
CA GLN A 44 27.56 -4.40 -25.68
C GLN A 44 26.32 -5.31 -25.81
N PRO A 45 26.46 -6.52 -26.34
CA PRO A 45 25.33 -7.43 -26.47
C PRO A 45 24.67 -7.65 -25.12
N ARG A 46 23.32 -7.58 -25.13
CA ARG A 46 22.45 -7.84 -23.99
C ARG A 46 23.00 -9.05 -23.20
N ALA A 47 23.15 -8.88 -21.86
CA ALA A 47 23.61 -9.97 -20.98
C ALA A 47 22.86 -11.27 -21.31
N ALA A 48 23.60 -12.39 -21.31
CA ALA A 48 23.05 -13.68 -21.67
C ALA A 48 21.74 -13.95 -20.92
N ALA A 49 20.75 -14.55 -21.60
CA ALA A 49 19.48 -14.92 -21.01
C ALA A 49 19.69 -15.67 -19.71
N ASP A 50 19.27 -15.10 -18.57
CA ASP A 50 19.42 -15.70 -17.24
C ASP A 50 18.26 -16.65 -16.89
N GLY A 51 17.41 -16.93 -17.89
CA GLY A 51 16.29 -17.85 -17.82
C GLY A 51 15.06 -17.30 -17.10
N TYR A 52 15.04 -16.03 -16.74
CA TYR A 52 13.84 -15.38 -16.23
C TYR A 52 13.15 -14.58 -17.33
N TRP A 53 11.88 -14.91 -17.57
CA TRP A 53 11.11 -14.37 -18.69
C TRP A 53 11.11 -12.83 -18.79
N LEU A 54 11.12 -12.12 -17.64
CA LEU A 54 11.09 -10.67 -17.62
C LEU A 54 12.29 -10.06 -18.34
N ASN A 55 13.49 -10.57 -18.09
CA ASN A 55 14.70 -10.11 -18.79
C ASN A 55 14.62 -10.31 -20.30
N ASP A 56 14.03 -11.43 -20.72
CA ASP A 56 14.02 -11.83 -22.13
C ASP A 56 12.90 -11.18 -22.94
N LEU A 57 11.75 -10.87 -22.32
CA LEU A 57 10.58 -10.27 -22.96
C LEU A 57 10.55 -8.74 -22.90
N SER A 58 11.25 -8.14 -21.96
CA SER A 58 11.25 -6.70 -21.72
C SER A 58 12.00 -5.90 -22.80
N GLY A 59 11.91 -4.57 -22.71
CA GLY A 59 12.57 -3.64 -23.62
C GLY A 59 11.67 -3.11 -24.74
N LYS A 60 10.37 -3.43 -24.71
CA LYS A 60 9.35 -2.88 -25.61
C LYS A 60 8.42 -1.89 -24.92
N GLY A 61 8.61 -1.66 -23.60
CA GLY A 61 7.85 -0.69 -22.83
C GLY A 61 8.03 0.73 -23.37
N LEU A 62 6.97 1.52 -23.32
CA LEU A 62 6.93 2.91 -23.79
C LEU A 62 6.43 3.81 -22.66
N ALA A 63 7.14 4.89 -22.36
CA ALA A 63 6.64 5.99 -21.53
C ALA A 63 6.04 7.07 -22.44
N PRO A 64 4.74 6.98 -22.80
CA PRO A 64 4.21 7.74 -23.94
C PRO A 64 4.15 9.25 -23.72
N PHE A 65 4.12 9.68 -22.47
CA PHE A 65 4.05 11.09 -22.08
C PHE A 65 5.39 11.65 -21.58
N ASN A 66 6.46 10.85 -21.65
CA ASN A 66 7.81 11.34 -21.42
C ASN A 66 8.19 12.36 -22.51
N PRO A 67 8.96 13.41 -22.19
CA PRO A 67 9.42 14.39 -23.20
C PRO A 67 10.17 13.77 -24.37
N ASN A 68 10.79 12.61 -24.19
CA ASN A 68 11.50 11.86 -25.24
C ASN A 68 11.12 10.37 -25.19
N PRO A 69 9.89 9.99 -25.56
CA PRO A 69 9.39 8.63 -25.41
C PRO A 69 10.16 7.59 -26.25
N ALA A 70 10.75 8.01 -27.36
CA ALA A 70 11.51 7.10 -28.24
C ALA A 70 12.87 6.70 -27.65
N ALA A 71 13.50 7.57 -26.89
CA ALA A 71 14.80 7.32 -26.28
C ALA A 71 14.70 6.84 -24.82
N TYR A 72 13.56 7.06 -24.17
CA TYR A 72 13.39 6.68 -22.76
C TYR A 72 13.30 5.17 -22.58
N LYS A 73 14.19 4.61 -21.76
CA LYS A 73 14.21 3.17 -21.46
C LYS A 73 13.42 2.87 -20.19
N VAL A 74 12.33 2.14 -20.30
CA VAL A 74 11.54 1.67 -19.16
C VAL A 74 12.25 0.51 -18.45
N PHE A 75 12.63 -0.53 -19.21
CA PHE A 75 13.36 -1.68 -18.69
C PHE A 75 14.87 -1.43 -18.72
N ARG A 76 15.53 -1.73 -17.60
CA ARG A 76 16.96 -1.45 -17.38
C ARG A 76 17.60 -2.64 -16.67
N ASN A 77 18.45 -3.38 -17.36
CA ASN A 77 19.29 -4.40 -16.75
C ASN A 77 20.55 -3.71 -16.20
N VAL A 78 20.87 -3.90 -14.92
CA VAL A 78 22.02 -3.23 -14.28
C VAL A 78 23.37 -3.58 -14.94
N LEU A 79 23.46 -4.76 -15.60
CA LEU A 79 24.65 -5.13 -16.36
C LEU A 79 24.88 -4.23 -17.56
N ASP A 80 23.83 -3.73 -18.21
CA ASP A 80 23.92 -2.77 -19.33
C ASP A 80 24.46 -1.41 -18.87
N TYR A 81 24.41 -1.13 -17.56
CA TYR A 81 24.95 0.08 -16.93
C TYR A 81 26.35 -0.14 -16.32
N GLY A 82 26.93 -1.32 -16.54
CA GLY A 82 28.30 -1.64 -16.14
C GLY A 82 28.45 -2.40 -14.83
N ALA A 83 27.36 -2.80 -14.17
CA ALA A 83 27.44 -3.68 -13.01
C ALA A 83 28.07 -5.02 -13.38
N LYS A 84 28.81 -5.65 -12.46
CA LYS A 84 29.51 -6.91 -12.69
C LYS A 84 28.84 -8.11 -11.99
N GLY A 85 28.32 -7.91 -10.80
CA GLY A 85 27.73 -8.99 -10.01
C GLY A 85 28.72 -10.09 -9.62
N ASP A 86 30.04 -9.74 -9.52
CA ASP A 86 31.14 -10.66 -9.26
C ASP A 86 31.51 -10.76 -7.77
N GLY A 87 30.86 -9.96 -6.93
CA GLY A 87 31.08 -9.91 -5.47
C GLY A 87 32.32 -9.14 -5.03
N VAL A 88 33.07 -8.55 -5.96
CA VAL A 88 34.35 -7.87 -5.72
C VAL A 88 34.32 -6.42 -6.23
N THR A 89 33.80 -6.21 -7.45
CA THR A 89 33.63 -4.88 -8.04
C THR A 89 32.53 -4.12 -7.31
N ASP A 90 32.77 -2.84 -6.98
CA ASP A 90 31.70 -1.98 -6.44
C ASP A 90 30.71 -1.61 -7.53
N ASP A 91 29.51 -2.17 -7.44
CA ASP A 91 28.43 -2.02 -8.42
C ASP A 91 27.48 -0.86 -8.10
N SER A 92 27.71 -0.11 -7.02
CA SER A 92 26.82 0.94 -6.52
C SER A 92 26.48 1.98 -7.59
N ASP A 93 27.53 2.51 -8.26
CA ASP A 93 27.35 3.56 -9.26
C ASP A 93 26.64 3.05 -10.50
N ALA A 94 26.85 1.80 -10.90
CA ALA A 94 26.15 1.19 -12.03
C ALA A 94 24.66 1.00 -11.75
N ILE A 95 24.31 0.51 -10.56
CA ILE A 95 22.93 0.32 -10.14
C ILE A 95 22.23 1.69 -10.00
N ASN A 96 22.87 2.66 -9.36
CA ASN A 96 22.32 4.02 -9.24
C ASN A 96 22.12 4.68 -10.60
N ARG A 97 23.05 4.51 -11.58
CA ARG A 97 22.83 4.98 -12.95
C ARG A 97 21.61 4.30 -13.60
N ALA A 98 21.44 2.99 -13.43
CA ALA A 98 20.26 2.29 -13.95
C ALA A 98 18.97 2.83 -13.37
N ILE A 99 18.95 3.24 -12.09
CA ILE A 99 17.78 3.84 -11.43
C ILE A 99 17.54 5.26 -11.93
N SER A 100 18.56 6.11 -12.01
CA SER A 100 18.43 7.56 -12.22
C SER A 100 18.43 8.01 -13.68
N ASP A 101 18.88 7.19 -14.61
CA ASP A 101 18.99 7.52 -16.03
C ASP A 101 17.65 8.01 -16.62
N GLY A 102 17.71 8.86 -17.66
CA GLY A 102 16.53 9.37 -18.37
C GLY A 102 15.84 10.55 -17.67
N ASN A 103 16.57 11.33 -16.91
CA ASN A 103 16.08 12.56 -16.25
C ASN A 103 14.84 12.30 -15.36
N ARG A 104 14.95 11.28 -14.51
CA ARG A 104 13.88 10.86 -13.61
C ARG A 104 13.74 11.79 -12.41
N CYS A 105 12.57 11.72 -11.79
CA CYS A 105 12.24 12.43 -10.55
C CYS A 105 13.14 11.98 -9.41
N GLY A 106 14.26 12.66 -9.21
CA GLY A 106 15.24 12.40 -8.15
C GLY A 106 14.86 13.04 -6.81
N PRO A 107 15.58 12.68 -5.71
CA PRO A 107 15.33 13.25 -4.40
C PRO A 107 15.56 14.77 -4.40
N SER A 108 14.65 15.53 -3.79
CA SER A 108 14.65 16.99 -3.72
C SER A 108 14.61 17.71 -5.10
N VAL A 109 14.33 16.98 -6.19
CA VAL A 109 14.19 17.53 -7.54
C VAL A 109 12.71 17.68 -7.91
N CYS A 110 11.88 16.72 -7.60
CA CYS A 110 10.42 16.78 -7.75
C CYS A 110 9.73 15.87 -6.74
N ASP A 111 8.44 16.10 -6.46
CA ASP A 111 7.70 15.32 -5.47
C ASP A 111 7.18 13.99 -6.03
N SER A 112 6.82 13.94 -7.32
CA SER A 112 6.32 12.76 -8.00
C SER A 112 6.38 12.89 -9.51
N SER A 113 6.23 11.77 -10.25
CA SER A 113 6.10 11.76 -11.71
C SER A 113 5.50 10.45 -12.17
N THR A 114 4.61 10.48 -13.15
CA THR A 114 4.04 9.28 -13.80
C THR A 114 4.64 8.98 -15.16
N ASP A 115 5.46 9.87 -15.72
CA ASP A 115 6.02 9.78 -17.07
C ASP A 115 7.46 9.26 -17.14
N THR A 116 8.04 8.90 -15.99
CA THR A 116 9.39 8.35 -15.89
C THR A 116 9.43 6.99 -15.16
N PRO A 117 8.61 5.99 -15.56
CA PRO A 117 8.59 4.67 -14.93
C PRO A 117 9.89 3.89 -15.21
N ALA A 118 10.30 3.05 -14.28
CA ALA A 118 11.45 2.17 -14.51
C ALA A 118 11.25 0.79 -13.87
N VAL A 119 11.55 -0.26 -14.64
CA VAL A 119 11.94 -1.57 -14.11
C VAL A 119 13.46 -1.62 -14.09
N VAL A 120 14.04 -1.74 -12.91
CA VAL A 120 15.48 -1.96 -12.73
C VAL A 120 15.67 -3.43 -12.38
N TYR A 121 16.18 -4.18 -13.33
CA TYR A 121 16.36 -5.61 -13.21
C TYR A 121 17.78 -5.95 -12.77
N ILE A 122 17.88 -6.80 -11.74
CA ILE A 122 19.16 -7.28 -11.22
C ILE A 122 19.26 -8.79 -11.51
N PRO A 123 20.07 -9.21 -12.51
CA PRO A 123 20.35 -10.62 -12.75
C PRO A 123 20.99 -11.32 -11.56
N SER A 124 20.97 -12.64 -11.58
CA SER A 124 21.66 -13.46 -10.58
C SER A 124 23.15 -13.10 -10.50
N GLY A 125 23.66 -12.94 -9.30
CA GLY A 125 25.02 -12.52 -9.03
C GLY A 125 25.20 -12.02 -7.61
N THR A 126 26.40 -11.63 -7.23
CA THR A 126 26.69 -10.93 -5.98
C THR A 126 27.23 -9.55 -6.29
N TYR A 127 26.50 -8.53 -5.93
CA TYR A 127 26.81 -7.12 -6.21
C TYR A 127 27.35 -6.47 -4.94
N LEU A 128 28.64 -6.08 -4.94
CA LEU A 128 29.24 -5.37 -3.82
C LEU A 128 28.74 -3.92 -3.82
N ILE A 129 28.27 -3.44 -2.67
CA ILE A 129 27.67 -2.12 -2.50
C ILE A 129 28.47 -1.30 -1.50
N GLY A 130 29.23 -0.33 -2.00
CA GLY A 130 30.04 0.59 -1.22
C GLY A 130 29.40 1.96 -0.96
N LYS A 131 28.32 2.29 -1.69
CA LYS A 131 27.52 3.51 -1.55
C LYS A 131 26.02 3.16 -1.53
N PRO A 132 25.16 3.99 -0.92
CA PRO A 132 23.72 3.71 -0.89
C PRO A 132 23.12 3.64 -2.30
N ILE A 133 22.21 2.70 -2.49
CA ILE A 133 21.34 2.64 -3.67
C ILE A 133 20.13 3.54 -3.42
N ILE A 134 20.04 4.63 -4.17
CA ILE A 134 18.95 5.61 -4.01
C ILE A 134 17.74 5.18 -4.84
N PHE A 135 16.63 4.90 -4.16
CA PHE A 135 15.45 4.29 -4.76
C PHE A 135 14.41 5.33 -5.16
N TYR A 136 14.27 5.58 -6.47
CA TYR A 136 13.45 6.67 -7.03
C TYR A 136 11.95 6.33 -7.07
N TYR A 137 11.14 7.37 -7.28
CA TYR A 137 9.70 7.28 -7.51
C TYR A 137 9.38 6.41 -8.75
N MET A 138 8.19 5.77 -8.80
CA MET A 138 7.72 4.96 -9.93
C MET A 138 8.74 3.91 -10.41
N THR A 139 9.34 3.18 -9.47
CA THR A 139 10.38 2.17 -9.75
C THR A 139 9.97 0.80 -9.24
N GLN A 140 10.18 -0.22 -10.05
CA GLN A 140 10.24 -1.61 -9.64
C GLN A 140 11.69 -2.10 -9.67
N LEU A 141 12.28 -2.42 -8.51
CA LEU A 141 13.59 -3.06 -8.39
C LEU A 141 13.37 -4.56 -8.26
N ILE A 142 13.74 -5.30 -9.28
CA ILE A 142 13.36 -6.71 -9.42
C ILE A 142 14.60 -7.57 -9.64
N GLY A 143 14.89 -8.47 -8.70
CA GLY A 143 15.88 -9.51 -8.89
C GLY A 143 15.33 -10.75 -9.61
N ASN A 144 16.22 -11.62 -10.08
CA ASN A 144 15.86 -12.91 -10.66
C ASN A 144 15.28 -13.83 -9.57
N PRO A 145 13.99 -14.21 -9.60
CA PRO A 145 13.38 -15.06 -8.56
C PRO A 145 13.85 -16.51 -8.58
N ARG A 146 14.43 -16.98 -9.68
CA ARG A 146 14.97 -18.35 -9.79
C ARG A 146 16.28 -18.53 -9.03
N ASN A 147 17.10 -17.49 -8.97
CA ASN A 147 18.34 -17.43 -8.23
C ASN A 147 18.55 -15.99 -7.76
N LEU A 148 18.10 -15.69 -6.54
CA LEU A 148 18.07 -14.35 -6.01
C LEU A 148 19.44 -13.68 -6.05
N PRO A 149 19.59 -12.50 -6.66
CA PRO A 149 20.83 -11.73 -6.59
C PRO A 149 21.08 -11.24 -5.16
N VAL A 150 22.37 -11.17 -4.81
CA VAL A 150 22.83 -10.70 -3.51
C VAL A 150 23.36 -9.27 -3.63
N LEU A 151 22.75 -8.32 -2.93
CA LEU A 151 23.31 -7.02 -2.68
C LEU A 151 24.12 -7.07 -1.38
N LYS A 152 25.44 -7.12 -1.49
CA LYS A 152 26.38 -7.31 -0.37
C LYS A 152 26.96 -5.97 0.07
N ALA A 153 26.67 -5.56 1.29
CA ALA A 153 27.27 -4.37 1.86
C ALA A 153 28.78 -4.48 1.96
N SER A 154 29.50 -3.45 1.52
CA SER A 154 30.92 -3.29 1.83
C SER A 154 31.10 -3.07 3.34
N ALA A 155 32.22 -3.57 3.88
CA ALA A 155 32.56 -3.31 5.29
C ALA A 155 32.69 -1.79 5.58
N SER A 156 33.01 -0.98 4.58
CA SER A 156 33.17 0.47 4.65
C SER A 156 31.94 1.26 4.20
N LEU A 157 30.80 0.63 3.94
CA LEU A 157 29.57 1.34 3.52
C LEU A 157 29.19 2.43 4.55
N GLU A 158 29.27 3.70 4.15
CA GLU A 158 28.85 4.85 4.95
C GLU A 158 27.50 5.35 4.44
N ALA A 159 26.42 4.83 5.00
CA ALA A 159 25.07 5.18 4.61
C ALA A 159 24.08 4.86 5.74
N ILE A 160 22.89 5.48 5.71
CA ILE A 160 21.78 5.09 6.58
C ILE A 160 21.35 3.67 6.25
N ALA A 161 21.20 3.36 4.96
CA ALA A 161 20.76 2.04 4.50
C ALA A 161 21.49 1.63 3.22
N LEU A 162 21.51 0.32 2.94
CA LEU A 162 22.02 -0.18 1.67
C LEU A 162 21.10 0.23 0.51
N ILE A 163 19.77 0.10 0.68
CA ILE A 163 18.77 0.69 -0.23
C ILE A 163 18.08 1.82 0.54
N ASP A 164 18.19 3.03 0.03
CA ASP A 164 17.63 4.23 0.65
C ASP A 164 16.44 4.74 -0.18
N GLY A 165 15.25 4.62 0.40
CA GLY A 165 13.98 5.01 -0.23
C GLY A 165 13.69 6.50 -0.18
N SER A 166 14.37 7.28 0.67
CA SER A 166 14.26 8.75 0.75
C SER A 166 15.44 9.32 1.52
N PRO A 167 16.58 9.55 0.84
CA PRO A 167 17.77 10.05 1.50
C PRO A 167 17.54 11.42 2.10
N TYR A 168 18.06 11.63 3.31
CA TYR A 168 18.02 12.94 3.95
C TYR A 168 19.00 13.91 3.29
N GLY A 169 18.55 15.13 3.04
CA GLY A 169 19.39 16.23 2.63
C GLY A 169 20.31 16.73 3.75
N ASN A 170 21.15 17.69 3.43
CA ASN A 170 22.11 18.27 4.38
C ASN A 170 21.48 18.96 5.60
N THR A 171 20.21 19.34 5.50
CA THR A 171 19.42 19.97 6.57
C THR A 171 18.60 18.94 7.37
N GLY A 172 18.68 17.65 7.00
CA GLY A 172 17.89 16.59 7.63
C GLY A 172 16.49 16.41 7.06
N GLU A 173 16.13 17.16 6.00
CA GLU A 173 14.84 16.97 5.33
C GLU A 173 14.89 15.74 4.42
N PRO A 174 13.81 14.94 4.34
CA PRO A 174 13.74 13.78 3.43
C PRO A 174 13.75 14.23 1.97
N GLY A 175 14.31 13.41 1.11
CA GLY A 175 14.40 13.69 -0.33
C GLY A 175 13.06 13.75 -1.05
N TRP A 176 12.03 13.09 -0.48
CA TRP A 176 10.63 13.18 -0.90
C TRP A 176 9.73 13.21 0.32
N ILE A 177 8.52 13.76 0.16
CA ILE A 177 7.47 13.72 1.18
C ILE A 177 7.04 12.27 1.39
N SER A 178 7.20 11.74 2.59
CA SER A 178 6.97 10.31 2.90
C SER A 178 5.54 9.85 2.60
N THR A 179 4.56 10.74 2.70
CA THR A 179 3.15 10.46 2.40
C THR A 179 2.79 10.62 0.92
N ASN A 180 3.77 10.91 0.04
CA ASN A 180 3.62 11.00 -1.42
C ASN A 180 4.52 10.00 -2.17
N LEU A 181 5.08 9.01 -1.49
CA LEU A 181 5.98 8.01 -2.06
C LEU A 181 5.21 6.77 -2.53
N PHE A 182 4.43 6.94 -3.59
CA PHE A 182 3.58 5.90 -4.18
C PHE A 182 4.31 5.04 -5.22
N MET A 183 3.70 3.91 -5.61
CA MET A 183 4.04 3.09 -6.78
C MET A 183 5.52 2.69 -6.84
N ARG A 184 6.01 2.11 -5.76
CA ARG A 184 7.38 1.63 -5.63
C ARG A 184 7.39 0.18 -5.16
N GLN A 185 8.24 -0.64 -5.77
CA GLN A 185 8.35 -2.05 -5.42
C GLN A 185 9.80 -2.52 -5.35
N ILE A 186 10.11 -3.33 -4.33
CA ILE A 186 11.36 -4.09 -4.23
C ILE A 186 10.99 -5.56 -4.12
N ARG A 187 11.54 -6.40 -5.00
CA ARG A 187 11.29 -7.84 -4.91
C ARG A 187 12.44 -8.70 -5.40
N ASN A 188 12.51 -9.93 -4.86
CA ASN A 188 13.44 -10.99 -5.28
C ASN A 188 14.91 -10.64 -5.04
N LEU A 189 15.27 -10.24 -3.84
CA LEU A 189 16.64 -9.87 -3.48
C LEU A 189 17.10 -10.56 -2.20
N ILE A 190 18.42 -10.77 -2.10
CA ILE A 190 19.10 -11.01 -0.83
C ILE A 190 19.91 -9.75 -0.50
N ILE A 191 19.71 -9.19 0.66
CA ILE A 191 20.54 -8.10 1.20
C ILE A 191 21.45 -8.71 2.26
N ASP A 192 22.76 -8.60 2.05
CA ASP A 192 23.78 -9.15 2.94
C ASP A 192 24.59 -8.05 3.61
N GLY A 193 24.27 -7.79 4.87
CA GLY A 193 24.99 -6.85 5.74
C GLY A 193 25.99 -7.52 6.67
N THR A 194 26.29 -8.82 6.50
CA THR A 194 27.14 -9.57 7.43
C THR A 194 28.60 -9.09 7.49
N ALA A 195 29.07 -8.43 6.44
CA ALA A 195 30.42 -7.84 6.38
C ALA A 195 30.56 -6.54 7.19
N ARG A 196 29.45 -5.90 7.55
CA ARG A 196 29.49 -4.67 8.36
C ARG A 196 29.88 -4.98 9.79
N PRO A 197 30.75 -4.17 10.42
CA PRO A 197 31.06 -4.32 11.85
C PRO A 197 29.79 -4.15 12.69
N PRO A 198 29.55 -5.03 13.68
CA PRO A 198 28.30 -5.04 14.45
C PRO A 198 27.97 -3.73 15.16
N THR A 199 28.96 -2.94 15.54
CA THR A 199 28.81 -1.67 16.24
C THR A 199 28.72 -0.44 15.33
N GLN A 200 28.82 -0.63 14.02
CA GLN A 200 28.61 0.43 13.03
C GLN A 200 27.18 0.35 12.48
N GLY A 201 26.54 1.49 12.28
CA GLY A 201 25.19 1.56 11.76
C GLY A 201 25.05 0.82 10.41
N PHE A 202 23.99 0.04 10.28
CA PHE A 202 23.58 -0.61 9.04
C PHE A 202 22.06 -0.82 9.06
N GLN A 203 21.43 -0.48 7.97
CA GLN A 203 20.07 -0.86 7.67
C GLN A 203 20.03 -1.49 6.27
N GLY A 204 19.32 -2.59 6.13
CA GLY A 204 19.18 -3.23 4.83
C GLY A 204 18.38 -2.34 3.88
N ILE A 205 17.22 -1.89 4.30
CA ILE A 205 16.33 -1.00 3.53
C ILE A 205 15.82 0.12 4.44
N HIS A 206 15.92 1.36 4.00
CA HIS A 206 15.21 2.51 4.53
C HIS A 206 13.98 2.76 3.64
N TRP A 207 12.76 2.68 4.22
CA TRP A 207 11.53 2.60 3.44
C TRP A 207 10.42 3.52 3.94
N PRO A 208 10.57 4.83 3.90
CA PRO A 208 9.42 5.71 4.00
C PRO A 208 8.51 5.47 2.78
N ALA A 209 7.24 5.18 3.03
CA ALA A 209 6.38 4.64 1.99
C ALA A 209 4.91 5.03 2.17
N SER A 210 4.19 5.07 1.05
CA SER A 210 2.77 5.34 0.95
C SER A 210 2.04 4.21 0.21
N GLN A 211 0.80 4.43 -0.16
CA GLN A 211 -0.05 3.47 -0.86
C GLN A 211 0.60 2.98 -2.16
N ALA A 212 0.17 1.83 -2.66
CA ALA A 212 0.70 1.20 -3.87
C ALA A 212 2.22 0.90 -3.80
N THR A 213 2.73 0.63 -2.59
CA THR A 213 4.13 0.23 -2.39
C THR A 213 4.23 -1.16 -1.82
N THR A 214 5.27 -1.92 -2.22
CA THR A 214 5.48 -3.27 -1.69
C THR A 214 6.95 -3.65 -1.61
N ILE A 215 7.28 -4.45 -0.58
CA ILE A 215 8.51 -5.23 -0.51
C ILE A 215 8.11 -6.70 -0.44
N GLN A 216 8.57 -7.52 -1.38
CA GLN A 216 8.16 -8.91 -1.47
C GLN A 216 9.29 -9.85 -1.85
N ASN A 217 9.32 -11.05 -1.24
CA ASN A 217 10.32 -12.06 -1.50
C ASN A 217 11.75 -11.52 -1.36
N VAL A 218 12.02 -10.88 -0.20
CA VAL A 218 13.32 -10.31 0.14
C VAL A 218 13.89 -11.01 1.36
N LYS A 219 15.17 -11.37 1.27
CA LYS A 219 15.93 -11.93 2.39
C LYS A 219 16.96 -10.93 2.88
N ILE A 220 17.07 -10.77 4.20
CA ILE A 220 18.07 -9.85 4.79
C ILE A 220 18.91 -10.62 5.80
N ARG A 221 20.21 -10.54 5.65
CA ARG A 221 21.19 -11.19 6.52
C ARG A 221 22.07 -10.16 7.21
N MET A 222 22.10 -10.21 8.53
CA MET A 222 22.89 -9.31 9.36
C MET A 222 23.75 -10.12 10.34
N THR A 223 24.70 -9.44 10.98
CA THR A 223 25.49 -10.07 12.06
C THR A 223 24.56 -10.53 13.19
N GLN A 224 24.93 -11.66 13.82
CA GLN A 224 24.24 -12.19 15.00
C GLN A 224 24.95 -11.81 16.32
N ALA A 225 25.91 -10.90 16.26
CA ALA A 225 26.59 -10.42 17.45
C ALA A 225 25.61 -9.70 18.39
N SER A 226 25.68 -10.02 19.69
CA SER A 226 24.77 -9.47 20.71
C SER A 226 24.88 -7.94 20.91
N ASN A 227 25.99 -7.35 20.49
CA ASN A 227 26.23 -5.92 20.47
C ASN A 227 25.94 -5.25 19.13
N SER A 228 25.19 -5.93 18.25
CA SER A 228 24.80 -5.38 16.96
C SER A 228 23.88 -4.17 17.10
N VAL A 229 24.09 -3.20 16.21
CA VAL A 229 23.19 -2.03 16.05
C VAL A 229 22.46 -2.04 14.71
N HIS A 230 22.51 -3.17 13.99
CA HIS A 230 21.93 -3.31 12.66
C HIS A 230 20.39 -3.45 12.71
N ALA A 231 19.72 -2.94 11.68
CA ALA A 231 18.30 -3.20 11.42
C ALA A 231 18.08 -3.72 10.01
N GLY A 232 17.17 -4.68 9.85
CA GLY A 232 16.85 -5.23 8.53
C GLY A 232 16.12 -4.21 7.67
N ILE A 233 14.98 -3.73 8.14
CA ILE A 233 14.21 -2.67 7.46
C ILE A 233 13.93 -1.58 8.50
N PHE A 234 14.15 -0.34 8.09
CA PHE A 234 13.80 0.86 8.82
C PHE A 234 12.69 1.62 8.10
N VAL A 235 11.62 1.93 8.82
CA VAL A 235 10.51 2.78 8.36
C VAL A 235 10.23 3.78 9.47
N GLU A 236 10.41 5.05 9.18
CA GLU A 236 10.15 6.09 10.19
C GLU A 236 8.90 6.89 9.90
N ASN A 237 8.39 6.84 8.66
CA ASN A 237 7.23 7.64 8.26
C ASN A 237 6.52 7.06 7.03
N GLY A 238 5.32 7.58 6.73
CA GLY A 238 4.54 7.25 5.55
C GLY A 238 3.04 7.14 5.82
N SER A 239 2.29 6.83 4.77
CA SER A 239 0.83 6.72 4.82
C SER A 239 0.28 5.37 4.34
N GLY A 240 1.08 4.33 4.37
CA GLY A 240 0.64 2.99 4.01
C GLY A 240 1.71 2.15 3.33
N GLY A 241 1.30 0.98 2.87
CA GLY A 241 2.15 0.04 2.16
C GLY A 241 1.90 -1.41 2.57
N HIS A 242 2.59 -2.30 1.89
CA HIS A 242 2.48 -3.73 2.09
C HIS A 242 3.87 -4.40 2.06
N MET A 243 4.09 -5.33 2.97
CA MET A 243 5.28 -6.20 2.93
C MET A 243 4.85 -7.67 3.05
N ALA A 244 5.43 -8.52 2.21
CA ALA A 244 5.11 -9.93 2.22
C ALA A 244 6.33 -10.81 1.89
N ASP A 245 6.30 -12.04 2.39
CA ASP A 245 7.27 -13.05 2.03
C ASP A 245 8.72 -12.63 2.35
N LEU A 246 8.94 -12.10 3.56
CA LEU A 246 10.25 -11.66 4.04
C LEU A 246 10.93 -12.74 4.88
N ASP A 247 12.27 -12.82 4.80
CA ASP A 247 13.11 -13.71 5.62
C ASP A 247 14.33 -12.92 6.14
N ILE A 248 14.31 -12.52 7.42
CA ILE A 248 15.28 -11.63 8.04
C ILE A 248 16.02 -12.35 9.14
N SER A 249 17.34 -12.21 9.22
CA SER A 249 18.11 -12.82 10.31
C SER A 249 19.20 -11.92 10.87
N GLY A 250 19.38 -11.97 12.18
CA GLY A 250 20.39 -11.22 12.93
C GLY A 250 19.98 -9.77 13.23
N GLY A 251 20.96 -8.97 13.66
CA GLY A 251 20.79 -7.56 13.97
C GLY A 251 20.26 -7.27 15.37
N LEU A 252 20.25 -5.98 15.71
CA LEU A 252 19.53 -5.47 16.89
C LEU A 252 18.02 -5.58 16.62
N TYR A 253 17.59 -5.17 15.42
CA TYR A 253 16.20 -5.24 15.01
C TYR A 253 16.07 -5.99 13.69
N GLY A 254 15.20 -7.01 13.63
CA GLY A 254 14.75 -7.52 12.35
C GLY A 254 14.02 -6.42 11.56
N LEU A 255 13.04 -5.80 12.20
CA LEU A 255 12.29 -4.64 11.70
C LEU A 255 12.30 -3.55 12.76
N ASN A 256 12.60 -2.29 12.37
CA ASN A 256 12.48 -1.09 13.19
C ASN A 256 11.56 -0.11 12.46
N ILE A 257 10.27 -0.07 12.83
CA ILE A 257 9.24 0.41 11.91
C ILE A 257 8.17 1.28 12.56
N GLY A 258 7.82 2.34 11.85
CA GLY A 258 6.71 3.24 12.14
C GLY A 258 6.12 3.84 10.86
N ASN A 259 4.79 3.87 10.77
CA ASN A 259 4.02 4.41 9.65
C ASN A 259 2.59 4.62 10.14
N GLN A 260 1.79 5.42 9.45
CA GLN A 260 0.38 5.61 9.81
C GLN A 260 -0.35 4.27 9.87
N GLN A 261 -0.29 3.49 8.79
CA GLN A 261 -0.91 2.18 8.66
C GLN A 261 -0.09 1.27 7.75
N PHE A 262 -0.14 -0.02 8.01
CA PHE A 262 0.57 -0.98 7.17
C PHE A 262 0.00 -2.40 7.32
N THR A 263 0.21 -3.24 6.32
CA THR A 263 -0.05 -4.67 6.40
C THR A 263 1.22 -5.45 6.12
N MET A 264 1.53 -6.40 7.00
CA MET A 264 2.58 -7.38 6.79
C MET A 264 2.02 -8.79 6.82
N ARG A 265 2.42 -9.63 5.88
CA ARG A 265 2.07 -11.04 5.91
C ARG A 265 3.24 -11.93 5.54
N ASN A 266 3.27 -13.13 6.14
CA ASN A 266 4.31 -14.13 5.88
C ASN A 266 5.72 -13.56 6.06
N VAL A 267 6.03 -13.09 7.27
CA VAL A 267 7.32 -12.52 7.64
C VAL A 267 8.03 -13.45 8.60
N LYS A 268 9.21 -13.92 8.19
CA LYS A 268 10.09 -14.73 9.02
C LYS A 268 11.23 -13.91 9.56
N ILE A 269 11.46 -13.98 10.88
CA ILE A 269 12.57 -13.29 11.56
C ILE A 269 13.24 -14.25 12.52
N SER A 270 14.58 -14.28 12.51
CA SER A 270 15.34 -15.13 13.41
C SER A 270 16.63 -14.50 13.92
N ASN A 271 17.06 -14.89 15.12
CA ASN A 271 18.35 -14.53 15.70
C ASN A 271 18.61 -13.01 15.84
N ALA A 272 17.57 -12.21 15.95
CA ALA A 272 17.67 -10.78 16.26
C ALA A 272 17.58 -10.54 17.78
N VAL A 273 18.13 -9.45 18.27
CA VAL A 273 17.92 -9.08 19.68
C VAL A 273 16.45 -8.78 19.91
N VAL A 274 15.83 -8.00 18.99
CA VAL A 274 14.39 -7.76 18.93
C VAL A 274 13.91 -8.07 17.52
N GLY A 275 12.95 -8.98 17.38
CA GLY A 275 12.41 -9.32 16.07
C GLY A 275 11.77 -8.12 15.37
N ILE A 276 10.77 -7.52 15.98
CA ILE A 276 10.07 -6.32 15.49
C ILE A 276 10.05 -5.26 16.59
N SER A 277 10.57 -4.08 16.29
CA SER A 277 10.43 -2.86 17.07
C SER A 277 9.43 -1.94 16.36
N GLN A 278 8.20 -1.89 16.90
CA GLN A 278 7.19 -0.93 16.44
C GLN A 278 7.45 0.40 17.14
N ILE A 279 7.92 1.40 16.38
CA ILE A 279 8.29 2.69 16.97
C ILE A 279 7.09 3.64 17.10
N TRP A 280 6.20 3.64 16.11
CA TRP A 280 4.91 4.33 16.19
C TRP A 280 3.94 3.79 15.14
N ASN A 281 2.64 4.01 15.32
CA ASN A 281 1.63 3.80 14.28
C ASN A 281 0.27 4.41 14.70
N TRP A 282 -0.64 4.45 13.72
CA TRP A 282 -2.08 4.58 13.97
C TRP A 282 -2.72 3.21 14.07
N GLY A 283 -2.37 2.31 13.15
CA GLY A 283 -2.77 0.92 13.17
C GLY A 283 -1.94 0.05 12.24
N TRP A 284 -1.70 -1.21 12.62
CA TRP A 284 -0.87 -2.14 11.86
C TRP A 284 -1.37 -3.57 11.99
N LEU A 285 -1.42 -4.28 10.84
CA LEU A 285 -1.75 -5.69 10.80
C LEU A 285 -0.50 -6.53 10.50
N TYR A 286 -0.27 -7.53 11.33
CA TYR A 286 0.68 -8.60 11.10
C TYR A 286 -0.05 -9.93 10.99
N SER A 287 0.15 -10.65 9.88
CA SER A 287 -0.44 -11.97 9.65
C SER A 287 0.64 -12.96 9.23
N GLY A 288 0.66 -14.13 9.84
CA GLY A 288 1.62 -15.17 9.47
C GLY A 288 3.07 -14.82 9.82
N LEU A 289 3.31 -14.17 10.96
CA LEU A 289 4.67 -14.03 11.50
C LEU A 289 5.23 -15.38 11.90
N SER A 290 6.49 -15.62 11.58
CA SER A 290 7.30 -16.74 12.11
C SER A 290 8.56 -16.17 12.73
N ILE A 291 8.54 -15.95 14.06
CA ILE A 291 9.67 -15.35 14.77
C ILE A 291 10.31 -16.38 15.66
N SER A 292 11.63 -16.60 15.52
CA SER A 292 12.36 -17.58 16.34
C SER A 292 13.69 -17.06 16.84
N ASP A 293 14.08 -17.59 18.01
CA ASP A 293 15.42 -17.39 18.57
C ASP A 293 15.79 -15.90 18.75
N CYS A 294 14.81 -15.05 19.07
CA CYS A 294 14.97 -13.63 19.36
C CYS A 294 14.85 -13.38 20.85
N GLY A 295 15.54 -12.36 21.36
CA GLY A 295 15.42 -11.96 22.78
C GLY A 295 14.01 -11.47 23.13
N THR A 296 13.43 -10.66 22.24
CA THR A 296 12.01 -10.27 22.27
C THR A 296 11.48 -10.39 20.84
N ALA A 297 10.34 -11.08 20.66
CA ALA A 297 9.81 -11.22 19.31
C ALA A 297 9.17 -9.93 18.79
N PHE A 298 8.44 -9.21 19.63
CA PHE A 298 7.75 -7.97 19.25
C PHE A 298 7.82 -6.95 20.38
N SER A 299 8.27 -5.73 20.12
CA SER A 299 8.28 -4.62 21.05
C SER A 299 7.39 -3.47 20.57
N MET A 300 6.54 -2.96 21.48
CA MET A 300 5.70 -1.77 21.30
C MET A 300 5.78 -0.86 22.54
N THR A 301 6.99 -0.68 23.05
CA THR A 301 7.24 0.09 24.28
C THR A 301 7.61 1.55 24.01
N ASN A 302 7.65 1.99 22.75
CA ASN A 302 8.10 3.34 22.42
C ASN A 302 7.22 4.41 23.08
N GLY A 303 7.86 5.45 23.60
CA GLY A 303 7.18 6.50 24.37
C GLY A 303 6.93 6.17 25.85
N ALA A 304 7.18 4.93 26.31
CA ALA A 304 6.95 4.52 27.71
C ALA A 304 7.73 5.36 28.72
N ALA A 305 8.98 5.71 28.43
CA ALA A 305 9.85 6.49 29.30
C ALA A 305 9.33 7.91 29.55
N SER A 306 8.61 8.49 28.61
CA SER A 306 7.95 9.80 28.72
C SER A 306 6.48 9.70 29.16
N ASN A 307 6.01 8.51 29.49
CA ASN A 307 4.61 8.20 29.80
C ASN A 307 3.64 8.60 28.65
N LYS A 308 4.15 8.57 27.41
CA LYS A 308 3.40 8.91 26.20
C LYS A 308 3.64 7.81 25.17
N LEU A 309 2.75 6.82 25.14
CA LEU A 309 2.85 5.74 24.17
C LEU A 309 2.69 6.28 22.75
N GLU A 310 3.55 5.83 21.81
CA GLU A 310 3.55 6.27 20.42
C GLU A 310 2.94 5.21 19.47
N VAL A 311 2.78 3.98 19.95
CA VAL A 311 2.10 2.93 19.20
C VAL A 311 0.61 3.01 19.47
N GLY A 312 -0.18 3.29 18.45
CA GLY A 312 -1.64 3.40 18.53
C GLY A 312 -2.30 2.03 18.67
N SER A 313 -2.19 1.18 17.65
CA SER A 313 -2.78 -0.15 17.68
C SER A 313 -2.05 -1.17 16.82
N VAL A 314 -2.02 -2.42 17.32
CA VAL A 314 -1.38 -3.57 16.66
C VAL A 314 -2.33 -4.76 16.66
N VAL A 315 -2.44 -5.43 15.52
CA VAL A 315 -3.16 -6.69 15.36
C VAL A 315 -2.19 -7.76 14.85
N ILE A 316 -2.03 -8.86 15.60
CA ILE A 316 -1.18 -10.00 15.24
C ILE A 316 -2.04 -11.25 15.12
N ILE A 317 -2.09 -11.84 13.92
CA ILE A 317 -2.93 -13.01 13.65
C ILE A 317 -2.14 -14.14 12.97
N ASP A 318 -2.62 -15.37 13.16
CA ASP A 318 -2.20 -16.55 12.39
C ASP A 318 -0.68 -16.80 12.40
N SER A 319 -0.03 -16.54 13.53
CA SER A 319 1.42 -16.42 13.66
C SER A 319 2.02 -17.52 14.56
N GLU A 320 3.35 -17.72 14.47
CA GLU A 320 4.09 -18.70 15.26
C GLU A 320 5.34 -18.04 15.85
N ILE A 321 5.52 -18.19 17.17
CA ILE A 321 6.68 -17.65 17.91
C ILE A 321 7.38 -18.82 18.61
N THR A 322 8.69 -18.93 18.42
CA THR A 322 9.46 -20.06 18.94
C THR A 322 10.74 -19.59 19.63
N ASN A 323 11.06 -20.18 20.78
CA ASN A 323 12.32 -19.95 21.50
C ASN A 323 12.62 -18.47 21.81
N CYS A 324 11.60 -17.66 22.05
CA CYS A 324 11.74 -16.25 22.43
C CYS A 324 11.37 -16.10 23.91
N PRO A 325 12.25 -15.55 24.78
CA PRO A 325 11.89 -15.30 26.19
C PRO A 325 10.61 -14.49 26.35
N THR A 326 10.37 -13.54 25.43
CA THR A 326 9.18 -12.69 25.43
C THR A 326 8.60 -12.62 24.03
N PHE A 327 7.26 -12.83 23.89
CA PHE A 327 6.58 -12.60 22.62
C PHE A 327 6.31 -11.10 22.45
N VAL A 328 5.43 -10.50 23.25
CA VAL A 328 5.16 -9.06 23.15
C VAL A 328 5.65 -8.34 24.40
N ASP A 329 6.50 -7.33 24.22
CA ASP A 329 6.88 -6.36 25.25
C ASP A 329 6.12 -5.05 25.03
N GLN A 330 5.32 -4.61 26.01
CA GLN A 330 4.45 -3.46 25.88
C GLN A 330 4.40 -2.64 27.19
N ALA A 331 3.94 -1.39 27.09
CA ALA A 331 3.92 -0.46 28.22
C ALA A 331 2.49 -0.01 28.63
N TRP A 332 1.44 -0.55 28.03
CA TRP A 332 0.06 -0.18 28.32
C TRP A 332 -0.39 -0.66 29.70
N THR A 333 -1.18 0.16 30.37
CA THR A 333 -1.91 -0.17 31.60
C THR A 333 -3.35 0.34 31.51
N ARG A 334 -4.21 -0.06 32.44
CA ARG A 334 -5.58 0.48 32.53
C ARG A 334 -5.63 1.99 32.78
N SER A 335 -4.53 2.58 33.28
CA SER A 335 -4.40 4.03 33.48
C SER A 335 -3.70 4.77 32.35
N THR A 336 -3.31 4.07 31.28
CA THR A 336 -2.65 4.69 30.12
C THR A 336 -3.47 5.84 29.55
N THR A 337 -2.77 6.93 29.24
CA THR A 337 -3.29 8.11 28.55
C THR A 337 -2.38 8.44 27.35
N PRO A 338 -2.95 8.80 26.19
CA PRO A 338 -4.39 8.87 25.89
C PRO A 338 -5.04 7.48 25.88
N ILE A 339 -6.36 7.45 26.04
CA ILE A 339 -7.13 6.23 26.29
C ILE A 339 -7.05 5.19 25.15
N GLY A 340 -6.88 5.61 23.92
CA GLY A 340 -6.81 4.77 22.74
C GLY A 340 -5.40 4.32 22.32
N ALA A 341 -4.35 4.70 23.06
CA ALA A 341 -2.98 4.31 22.73
C ALA A 341 -2.62 2.92 23.28
N GLY A 342 -1.68 2.23 22.64
CA GLY A 342 -1.13 0.95 23.09
C GLY A 342 -2.08 -0.23 22.96
N GLN A 343 -3.01 -0.18 22.00
CA GLN A 343 -3.96 -1.27 21.79
C GLN A 343 -3.29 -2.46 21.11
N LEU A 344 -3.65 -3.67 21.53
CA LEU A 344 -3.10 -4.91 21.01
C LEU A 344 -4.18 -5.98 20.91
N VAL A 345 -4.23 -6.67 19.78
CA VAL A 345 -5.02 -7.89 19.60
C VAL A 345 -4.12 -9.00 19.09
N ILE A 346 -4.19 -10.16 19.72
CA ILE A 346 -3.52 -11.39 19.35
C ILE A 346 -4.60 -12.44 19.09
N GLU A 347 -4.65 -13.01 17.88
CA GLU A 347 -5.64 -14.04 17.54
C GLU A 347 -4.99 -15.17 16.75
N ASN A 348 -5.18 -16.42 17.21
CA ASN A 348 -4.64 -17.63 16.58
C ASN A 348 -3.10 -17.59 16.46
N VAL A 349 -2.41 -17.39 17.58
CA VAL A 349 -0.94 -17.34 17.63
C VAL A 349 -0.41 -18.54 18.43
N LYS A 350 0.41 -19.35 17.80
CA LYS A 350 1.07 -20.50 18.41
C LYS A 350 2.39 -20.08 19.05
N LEU A 351 2.58 -20.43 20.28
CA LEU A 351 3.82 -20.28 21.03
C LEU A 351 4.48 -21.63 21.24
N SER A 352 5.81 -21.69 21.08
CA SER A 352 6.63 -22.87 21.36
C SER A 352 7.86 -22.43 22.13
N ASN A 353 7.97 -22.83 23.42
CA ASN A 353 9.05 -22.41 24.31
C ASN A 353 9.17 -20.88 24.42
N VAL A 354 8.06 -20.21 24.78
CA VAL A 354 7.96 -18.76 24.95
C VAL A 354 7.43 -18.47 26.36
N PRO A 355 8.27 -18.31 27.39
CA PRO A 355 7.83 -18.20 28.79
C PRO A 355 6.85 -17.06 29.06
N VAL A 356 7.03 -15.91 28.38
CA VAL A 356 6.17 -14.73 28.56
C VAL A 356 5.49 -14.38 27.26
N ALA A 357 4.15 -14.55 27.17
CA ALA A 357 3.39 -14.16 26.00
C ALA A 357 3.21 -12.64 25.89
N VAL A 358 2.84 -11.97 26.98
CA VAL A 358 2.77 -10.50 27.02
C VAL A 358 3.44 -10.02 28.31
N LYS A 359 4.48 -9.23 28.12
CA LYS A 359 5.22 -8.54 29.19
C LYS A 359 4.71 -7.11 29.33
N GLY A 360 4.44 -6.69 30.52
CA GLY A 360 3.98 -5.36 30.85
C GLY A 360 5.07 -4.46 31.46
N PRO A 361 4.70 -3.24 31.85
CA PRO A 361 5.60 -2.31 32.55
C PRO A 361 6.30 -2.94 33.74
N SER A 362 7.53 -2.51 33.99
CA SER A 362 8.39 -3.03 35.09
C SER A 362 8.64 -4.55 35.05
N GLY A 363 8.50 -5.18 33.87
CA GLY A 363 8.76 -6.60 33.70
C GLY A 363 7.62 -7.52 34.13
N ALA A 364 6.44 -7.01 34.45
CA ALA A 364 5.30 -7.81 34.89
C ALA A 364 4.83 -8.76 33.80
N THR A 365 4.55 -10.02 34.14
CA THR A 365 3.89 -10.95 33.24
C THR A 365 2.39 -10.68 33.16
N VAL A 366 1.94 -10.10 32.07
CA VAL A 366 0.51 -9.79 31.79
C VAL A 366 -0.22 -11.02 31.27
N LEU A 367 0.45 -11.77 30.37
CA LEU A 367 -0.04 -13.05 29.87
C LEU A 367 1.12 -14.05 29.92
N ALA A 368 0.93 -15.12 30.67
CA ALA A 368 1.89 -16.21 30.69
C ALA A 368 1.94 -16.91 29.31
N GLY A 369 3.11 -17.34 28.93
CA GLY A 369 3.33 -18.10 27.72
C GLY A 369 3.55 -19.58 28.01
N GLY A 370 4.47 -20.20 27.25
CA GLY A 370 4.81 -21.62 27.29
C GLY A 370 4.84 -22.21 25.87
N SER A 371 4.31 -23.43 25.73
CA SER A 371 4.02 -24.08 24.47
C SER A 371 2.51 -24.26 24.34
N LEU A 372 1.85 -23.27 23.77
CA LEU A 372 0.39 -23.16 23.69
C LEU A 372 -0.06 -22.35 22.46
N THR A 373 -1.36 -22.34 22.20
CA THR A 373 -1.95 -21.45 21.20
C THR A 373 -2.85 -20.42 21.90
N ILE A 374 -2.58 -19.15 21.66
CA ILE A 374 -3.45 -18.06 22.07
C ILE A 374 -4.61 -18.00 21.09
N GLY A 375 -5.84 -18.29 21.54
CA GLY A 375 -7.05 -18.20 20.72
C GLY A 375 -7.33 -16.77 20.33
N THR A 376 -7.82 -15.96 21.29
CA THR A 376 -7.94 -14.50 21.13
C THR A 376 -7.70 -13.81 22.46
N TRP A 377 -6.80 -12.87 22.48
CA TRP A 377 -6.46 -12.03 23.61
C TRP A 377 -6.25 -10.59 23.15
N GLY A 378 -6.54 -9.63 24.02
CA GLY A 378 -6.27 -8.25 23.67
C GLY A 378 -6.26 -7.30 24.85
N GLN A 379 -5.89 -6.06 24.56
CA GLN A 379 -5.94 -4.92 25.47
C GLN A 379 -6.34 -3.66 24.72
N GLY A 380 -6.92 -2.71 25.43
CA GLY A 380 -7.33 -1.42 24.89
C GLY A 380 -8.79 -1.07 25.19
N ASN A 381 -9.47 -0.41 24.28
CA ASN A 381 -10.88 -0.03 24.39
C ASN A 381 -11.76 -1.01 23.62
N GLN A 382 -12.70 -1.61 24.33
CA GLN A 382 -13.80 -2.40 23.76
C GLN A 382 -15.09 -1.59 23.83
N TYR A 383 -15.84 -1.55 22.76
CA TYR A 383 -17.18 -0.99 22.76
C TYR A 383 -18.24 -2.03 23.14
N THR A 384 -19.08 -1.65 24.08
CA THR A 384 -20.25 -2.42 24.57
C THR A 384 -21.51 -1.59 24.39
N PRO A 385 -22.71 -2.15 24.54
CA PRO A 385 -23.95 -1.36 24.53
C PRO A 385 -24.01 -0.24 25.56
N SER A 386 -23.18 -0.35 26.62
CA SER A 386 -23.09 0.64 27.70
C SER A 386 -21.95 1.67 27.47
N GLY A 387 -21.30 1.66 26.30
CA GLY A 387 -20.19 2.52 25.97
C GLY A 387 -18.81 1.85 26.01
N PRO A 388 -17.73 2.62 25.94
CA PRO A 388 -16.38 2.10 25.90
C PRO A 388 -15.95 1.54 27.26
N VAL A 389 -15.24 0.41 27.24
CA VAL A 389 -14.68 -0.24 28.44
C VAL A 389 -13.22 -0.56 28.15
N LYS A 390 -12.32 -0.15 29.06
CA LYS A 390 -10.93 -0.62 29.04
C LYS A 390 -10.87 -2.08 29.44
N PHE A 391 -10.24 -2.89 28.59
CA PHE A 391 -10.05 -4.31 28.85
C PHE A 391 -8.59 -4.73 28.70
N GLN A 392 -8.24 -5.84 29.32
CA GLN A 392 -7.02 -6.58 29.12
C GLN A 392 -7.29 -8.04 29.50
N GLY A 393 -7.25 -8.94 28.53
CA GLY A 393 -7.58 -10.35 28.78
C GLY A 393 -8.08 -11.10 27.54
N PRO A 394 -8.56 -12.33 27.72
CA PRO A 394 -9.21 -13.09 26.68
C PRO A 394 -10.42 -12.36 26.08
N LEU A 395 -10.60 -12.46 24.78
CA LEU A 395 -11.73 -11.89 24.06
C LEU A 395 -12.63 -13.00 23.50
N THR A 396 -13.93 -12.86 23.69
CA THR A 396 -14.93 -13.66 22.97
C THR A 396 -15.29 -12.94 21.68
N THR A 397 -14.86 -13.47 20.55
CA THR A 397 -15.09 -12.87 19.25
C THR A 397 -16.04 -13.70 18.41
N ALA A 398 -16.62 -13.08 17.35
CA ALA A 398 -17.36 -13.83 16.35
C ALA A 398 -16.43 -14.84 15.66
N ALA A 399 -16.93 -16.03 15.39
CA ALA A 399 -16.18 -17.07 14.69
C ALA A 399 -15.71 -16.58 13.33
N ARG A 400 -14.54 -17.06 12.90
CA ARG A 400 -14.03 -16.83 11.55
C ARG A 400 -14.80 -17.69 10.57
N PRO A 401 -15.38 -17.14 9.47
CA PRO A 401 -16.08 -17.93 8.47
C PRO A 401 -15.15 -18.97 7.84
N ALA A 402 -15.55 -20.23 7.85
CA ALA A 402 -14.70 -21.33 7.33
C ALA A 402 -14.33 -21.15 5.85
N GLY A 403 -15.20 -20.53 5.05
CA GLY A 403 -14.92 -20.21 3.64
C GLY A 403 -13.75 -19.24 3.42
N LEU A 404 -13.44 -18.43 4.44
CA LEU A 404 -12.32 -17.47 4.37
C LEU A 404 -10.99 -18.08 4.85
N LEU A 405 -10.98 -19.29 5.38
CA LEU A 405 -9.81 -19.89 6.01
C LEU A 405 -9.16 -20.94 5.12
N ASP A 406 -7.85 -21.03 5.23
CA ASP A 406 -7.03 -22.15 4.79
C ASP A 406 -6.22 -22.67 5.97
N ASN A 407 -6.35 -23.98 6.27
CA ASN A 407 -5.70 -24.60 7.44
C ASN A 407 -5.89 -23.80 8.76
N GLY A 408 -7.09 -23.22 8.96
CA GLY A 408 -7.42 -22.46 10.17
C GLY A 408 -6.88 -21.03 10.21
N LYS A 409 -6.12 -20.60 9.19
CA LYS A 409 -5.60 -19.24 9.00
C LYS A 409 -6.41 -18.53 7.90
N PHE A 410 -6.49 -17.20 7.91
CA PHE A 410 -7.07 -16.49 6.78
C PHE A 410 -6.28 -16.75 5.52
N TYR A 411 -7.01 -17.07 4.44
CA TYR A 411 -6.38 -17.38 3.17
C TYR A 411 -5.58 -16.20 2.63
N SER A 412 -4.36 -16.46 2.20
CA SER A 412 -3.53 -15.53 1.47
C SER A 412 -2.75 -16.25 0.38
N LYS A 413 -2.43 -15.55 -0.69
CA LYS A 413 -1.62 -16.05 -1.79
C LYS A 413 -0.63 -15.00 -2.24
N SER A 414 0.64 -15.39 -2.34
CA SER A 414 1.69 -14.52 -2.88
C SER A 414 1.46 -14.26 -4.36
N LYS A 415 1.77 -13.03 -4.79
CA LYS A 415 1.68 -12.60 -6.19
C LYS A 415 2.48 -13.55 -7.09
N PRO A 416 1.90 -14.12 -8.15
CA PRO A 416 2.61 -15.00 -9.07
C PRO A 416 3.75 -14.27 -9.77
N GLN A 417 4.89 -14.91 -9.88
CA GLN A 417 6.07 -14.37 -10.57
C GLN A 417 6.41 -15.15 -11.83
N TYR A 418 5.74 -16.29 -12.05
CA TYR A 418 5.90 -17.14 -13.23
C TYR A 418 7.36 -17.54 -13.50
N GLU A 419 8.17 -17.64 -12.47
CA GLU A 419 9.62 -17.82 -12.51
C GLU A 419 10.06 -19.06 -13.27
N THR A 420 9.22 -20.08 -13.31
CA THR A 420 9.51 -21.36 -13.99
C THR A 420 9.07 -21.40 -15.44
N LEU A 421 8.31 -20.39 -15.90
CA LEU A 421 7.78 -20.38 -17.26
C LEU A 421 8.83 -19.88 -18.27
N ALA A 422 8.89 -20.56 -19.42
CA ALA A 422 9.67 -20.10 -20.56
C ALA A 422 8.99 -18.89 -21.21
N THR A 423 9.75 -18.07 -21.94
CA THR A 423 9.22 -16.89 -22.67
C THR A 423 8.11 -17.24 -23.66
N SER A 424 8.17 -18.47 -24.26
CA SER A 424 7.13 -18.99 -25.13
C SER A 424 5.75 -19.16 -24.47
N SER A 425 5.71 -19.16 -23.12
CA SER A 425 4.48 -19.23 -22.33
C SER A 425 3.80 -17.85 -22.15
N PHE A 426 4.29 -16.82 -22.82
CA PHE A 426 3.76 -15.47 -22.72
C PHE A 426 3.22 -14.98 -24.08
N ILE A 427 2.23 -14.10 -24.00
CA ILE A 427 1.75 -13.26 -25.12
C ILE A 427 2.09 -11.81 -24.76
N SER A 428 2.77 -11.11 -25.64
CA SER A 428 3.07 -9.69 -25.53
C SER A 428 1.87 -8.87 -26.01
N ALA A 429 1.37 -7.93 -25.20
CA ALA A 429 0.29 -7.05 -25.61
C ALA A 429 0.70 -6.18 -26.80
N ARG A 430 1.89 -5.56 -26.73
CA ARG A 430 2.42 -4.76 -27.84
C ARG A 430 2.79 -5.62 -29.05
N GLY A 431 3.33 -6.81 -28.82
CA GLY A 431 3.60 -7.78 -29.89
C GLY A 431 2.33 -8.27 -30.61
N SER A 432 1.18 -8.16 -29.99
CA SER A 432 -0.15 -8.47 -30.56
C SER A 432 -0.83 -7.27 -31.22
N GLY A 433 -0.12 -6.14 -31.35
CA GLY A 433 -0.60 -4.96 -32.06
C GLY A 433 -1.18 -3.84 -31.19
N ALA A 434 -1.24 -3.98 -29.87
CA ALA A 434 -1.58 -2.88 -28.98
C ALA A 434 -0.43 -1.86 -28.96
N THR A 435 -0.75 -0.57 -29.07
CA THR A 435 0.27 0.48 -29.20
C THR A 435 0.78 0.98 -27.85
N GLY A 436 -0.11 1.07 -26.87
CA GLY A 436 0.21 1.60 -25.53
C GLY A 436 0.67 3.07 -25.55
N ASN A 437 0.32 3.84 -26.59
CA ASN A 437 0.79 5.21 -26.80
C ASN A 437 -0.12 6.29 -26.20
N GLY A 438 -1.21 5.91 -25.53
CA GLY A 438 -2.18 6.81 -24.89
C GLY A 438 -3.17 7.48 -25.86
N ASN A 439 -3.01 7.33 -27.15
CA ASN A 439 -3.81 8.01 -28.17
C ASN A 439 -4.61 7.04 -29.05
N THR A 440 -3.99 5.97 -29.52
CA THR A 440 -4.62 4.94 -30.35
C THR A 440 -5.62 4.13 -29.54
N ASP A 441 -6.76 3.80 -30.16
CA ASP A 441 -7.70 2.86 -29.54
C ASP A 441 -7.16 1.43 -29.64
N ASP A 442 -6.70 0.91 -28.54
CA ASP A 442 -6.12 -0.43 -28.41
C ASP A 442 -7.16 -1.52 -28.08
N THR A 443 -8.47 -1.18 -28.02
CA THR A 443 -9.53 -2.09 -27.56
C THR A 443 -9.51 -3.42 -28.31
N ALA A 444 -9.50 -3.39 -29.63
CA ALA A 444 -9.56 -4.62 -30.44
C ALA A 444 -8.28 -5.46 -30.32
N ALA A 445 -7.12 -4.81 -30.33
CA ALA A 445 -5.82 -5.48 -30.22
C ALA A 445 -5.67 -6.14 -28.83
N LEU A 446 -6.01 -5.43 -27.77
CA LEU A 446 -5.97 -5.99 -26.40
C LEU A 446 -6.96 -7.14 -26.23
N GLN A 447 -8.21 -7.00 -26.72
CA GLN A 447 -9.19 -8.09 -26.59
C GLN A 447 -8.73 -9.33 -27.36
N SER A 448 -8.10 -9.16 -28.53
CA SER A 448 -7.50 -10.27 -29.26
C SER A 448 -6.36 -10.93 -28.47
N ALA A 449 -5.46 -10.15 -27.88
CA ALA A 449 -4.35 -10.66 -27.07
C ALA A 449 -4.84 -11.41 -25.82
N ILE A 450 -5.86 -10.88 -25.13
CA ILE A 450 -6.53 -11.54 -24.01
C ILE A 450 -7.10 -12.90 -24.42
N ASN A 451 -7.85 -12.94 -25.51
CA ASN A 451 -8.45 -14.18 -25.99
C ASN A 451 -7.40 -15.23 -26.39
N GLN A 452 -6.31 -14.79 -27.04
CA GLN A 452 -5.18 -15.67 -27.36
C GLN A 452 -4.50 -16.21 -26.10
N ALA A 453 -4.25 -15.38 -25.10
CA ALA A 453 -3.61 -15.79 -23.85
C ALA A 453 -4.42 -16.90 -23.16
N VAL A 454 -5.73 -16.72 -23.07
CA VAL A 454 -6.61 -17.73 -22.44
C VAL A 454 -6.70 -19.00 -23.29
N SER A 455 -6.96 -18.89 -24.60
CA SER A 455 -7.10 -20.06 -25.48
C SER A 455 -5.83 -20.92 -25.59
N GLN A 456 -4.66 -20.29 -25.45
CA GLN A 456 -3.37 -20.95 -25.48
C GLN A 456 -2.81 -21.26 -24.07
N ASN A 457 -3.56 -21.00 -23.00
CA ASN A 457 -3.13 -21.12 -21.60
C ASN A 457 -1.79 -20.42 -21.33
N LYS A 458 -1.61 -19.20 -21.86
CA LYS A 458 -0.42 -18.38 -21.69
C LYS A 458 -0.69 -17.20 -20.76
N VAL A 459 0.38 -16.57 -20.27
CA VAL A 459 0.34 -15.33 -19.51
C VAL A 459 0.34 -14.15 -20.47
N LEU A 460 -0.57 -13.21 -20.30
CA LEU A 460 -0.55 -11.95 -21.03
C LEU A 460 0.40 -10.98 -20.33
N PHE A 461 1.42 -10.55 -21.03
CA PHE A 461 2.38 -9.55 -20.56
C PHE A 461 2.03 -8.19 -21.16
N PHE A 462 1.72 -7.25 -20.30
CA PHE A 462 1.55 -5.85 -20.68
C PHE A 462 2.88 -5.12 -20.49
N GLU A 463 3.58 -4.85 -21.56
CA GLU A 463 4.70 -3.92 -21.55
C GLU A 463 4.24 -2.55 -21.07
N HIS A 464 5.10 -1.78 -20.43
CA HIS A 464 4.72 -0.43 -19.99
C HIS A 464 4.17 0.39 -21.13
N GLY A 465 3.09 1.11 -20.86
CA GLY A 465 2.37 1.96 -21.82
C GLY A 465 1.06 2.44 -21.24
N VAL A 466 0.38 3.32 -21.94
CA VAL A 466 -0.98 3.73 -21.68
C VAL A 466 -1.88 3.26 -22.81
N TYR A 467 -2.65 2.24 -22.55
CA TYR A 467 -3.52 1.56 -23.52
C TYR A 467 -4.92 2.18 -23.46
N LYS A 468 -5.19 3.08 -24.39
CA LYS A 468 -6.51 3.71 -24.51
C LYS A 468 -7.52 2.71 -25.04
N VAL A 469 -8.69 2.63 -24.37
CA VAL A 469 -9.78 1.76 -24.79
C VAL A 469 -11.09 2.55 -24.86
N THR A 470 -11.88 2.31 -25.90
CA THR A 470 -13.16 2.99 -26.11
C THR A 470 -14.35 2.08 -25.83
N ASN A 471 -14.11 0.83 -25.47
CA ASN A 471 -15.12 -0.13 -25.08
C ASN A 471 -14.59 -1.05 -23.98
N THR A 472 -15.48 -1.82 -23.36
CA THR A 472 -15.15 -2.79 -22.30
C THR A 472 -14.15 -3.82 -22.80
N LEU A 473 -13.10 -4.07 -22.00
CA LEU A 473 -12.24 -5.23 -22.12
C LEU A 473 -12.80 -6.36 -21.25
N ASP A 474 -13.11 -7.48 -21.85
CA ASP A 474 -13.53 -8.69 -21.16
C ASP A 474 -12.30 -9.50 -20.75
N PHE A 475 -12.16 -9.75 -19.46
CA PHE A 475 -11.18 -10.65 -18.87
C PHE A 475 -11.85 -11.98 -18.54
N PRO A 476 -11.80 -12.96 -19.43
CA PRO A 476 -12.51 -14.22 -19.24
C PRO A 476 -11.85 -15.10 -18.17
N PRO A 477 -12.56 -16.09 -17.63
CA PRO A 477 -11.99 -17.09 -16.73
C PRO A 477 -10.73 -17.73 -17.33
N GLY A 478 -9.71 -17.93 -16.50
CA GLY A 478 -8.42 -18.51 -16.87
C GLY A 478 -7.37 -17.49 -17.30
N LEU A 479 -7.70 -16.21 -17.41
CA LEU A 479 -6.71 -15.19 -17.75
C LEU A 479 -5.66 -15.05 -16.63
N ARG A 480 -4.39 -15.04 -17.05
CA ARG A 480 -3.23 -14.63 -16.27
C ARG A 480 -2.61 -13.42 -16.95
N ALA A 481 -2.54 -12.28 -16.26
CA ALA A 481 -2.02 -11.04 -16.79
C ALA A 481 -1.05 -10.36 -15.82
N VAL A 482 0.06 -9.84 -16.34
CA VAL A 482 1.08 -9.14 -15.56
C VAL A 482 1.58 -7.91 -16.29
N GLY A 483 1.77 -6.81 -15.56
CA GLY A 483 2.26 -5.54 -16.07
C GLY A 483 3.75 -5.30 -15.82
N GLU A 484 4.39 -4.52 -16.69
CA GLU A 484 5.74 -4.00 -16.55
C GLU A 484 5.68 -2.59 -15.93
N THR A 485 5.96 -2.46 -14.65
CA THR A 485 5.93 -1.17 -13.91
C THR A 485 4.63 -0.35 -14.11
N PHE A 486 3.50 -1.00 -13.83
CA PHE A 486 2.18 -0.38 -13.82
C PHE A 486 1.72 0.21 -15.16
N PRO A 487 1.67 -0.58 -16.27
CA PRO A 487 1.02 -0.12 -17.49
C PRO A 487 -0.46 0.19 -17.21
N ALA A 488 -0.99 1.20 -17.92
CA ALA A 488 -2.33 1.68 -17.65
C ALA A 488 -3.32 1.30 -18.76
N ILE A 489 -4.46 0.70 -18.41
CA ILE A 489 -5.64 0.61 -19.27
C ILE A 489 -6.46 1.87 -19.04
N MET A 490 -6.69 2.67 -20.09
CA MET A 490 -7.32 3.98 -20.00
C MET A 490 -8.66 4.02 -20.74
N GLY A 491 -9.76 3.98 -19.99
CA GLY A 491 -11.11 4.13 -20.55
C GLY A 491 -11.35 5.55 -21.08
N SER A 492 -11.86 5.68 -22.30
CA SER A 492 -12.09 6.97 -22.95
C SER A 492 -13.27 6.93 -23.90
N GLY A 493 -13.93 8.07 -24.10
CA GLY A 493 -14.96 8.24 -25.12
C GLY A 493 -16.40 8.03 -24.66
N ALA A 494 -17.34 8.15 -25.61
CA ALA A 494 -18.77 8.25 -25.36
C ALA A 494 -19.38 7.03 -24.65
N ASN A 495 -18.80 5.84 -24.86
CA ASN A 495 -19.30 4.61 -24.21
C ASN A 495 -19.19 4.65 -22.69
N PHE A 496 -18.33 5.49 -22.15
CA PHE A 496 -18.09 5.65 -20.71
C PHE A 496 -18.61 6.99 -20.15
N ALA A 497 -19.32 7.79 -20.95
CA ALA A 497 -19.74 9.13 -20.53
C ALA A 497 -21.05 9.16 -19.72
N ASP A 498 -21.97 8.20 -19.96
CA ASP A 498 -23.32 8.22 -19.38
C ASP A 498 -23.36 7.56 -18.00
N GLN A 499 -23.46 8.35 -16.93
CA GLN A 499 -23.60 7.85 -15.56
C GLN A 499 -24.92 7.09 -15.28
N ASN A 500 -25.93 7.24 -16.13
CA ASN A 500 -27.21 6.52 -15.98
C ASN A 500 -27.14 5.12 -16.63
N ASN A 501 -26.15 4.87 -17.48
CA ASN A 501 -25.90 3.59 -18.12
C ASN A 501 -24.41 3.22 -17.98
N PRO A 502 -23.92 2.99 -16.76
CA PRO A 502 -22.52 2.80 -16.52
C PRO A 502 -21.99 1.50 -17.11
N ARG A 503 -20.78 1.56 -17.68
CA ARG A 503 -20.12 0.43 -18.36
C ARG A 503 -18.74 0.16 -17.77
N PRO A 504 -18.34 -1.13 -17.63
CA PRO A 504 -17.00 -1.45 -17.15
C PRO A 504 -15.94 -1.12 -18.19
N VAL A 505 -14.80 -0.57 -17.74
CA VAL A 505 -13.58 -0.48 -18.53
C VAL A 505 -12.96 -1.87 -18.64
N VAL A 506 -12.78 -2.54 -17.50
CA VAL A 506 -12.37 -3.95 -17.40
C VAL A 506 -13.47 -4.75 -16.72
N ARG A 507 -13.89 -5.84 -17.35
CA ARG A 507 -14.87 -6.77 -16.78
C ARG A 507 -14.24 -8.13 -16.56
N ILE A 508 -14.12 -8.54 -15.29
CA ILE A 508 -13.59 -9.86 -14.91
C ILE A 508 -14.73 -10.86 -14.83
N GLY A 509 -14.82 -11.73 -15.83
CA GLY A 509 -15.94 -12.66 -16.01
C GLY A 509 -17.27 -11.99 -16.29
N LYS A 510 -18.23 -12.76 -16.77
CA LYS A 510 -19.64 -12.38 -16.89
C LYS A 510 -20.44 -13.00 -15.74
N ALA A 511 -21.62 -12.48 -15.47
CA ALA A 511 -22.49 -13.05 -14.46
C ALA A 511 -22.76 -14.54 -14.76
N GLY A 512 -22.43 -15.41 -13.79
CA GLY A 512 -22.51 -16.86 -13.93
C GLY A 512 -21.22 -17.56 -14.26
N ASP A 513 -20.18 -16.85 -14.75
CA ASP A 513 -18.89 -17.44 -15.05
C ASP A 513 -18.20 -17.96 -13.77
N SER A 514 -17.45 -19.05 -13.95
CA SER A 514 -16.61 -19.65 -12.90
C SER A 514 -15.23 -19.98 -13.44
N GLY A 515 -14.19 -19.82 -12.63
CA GLY A 515 -12.82 -20.12 -13.02
C GLY A 515 -11.79 -19.36 -12.21
N SER A 516 -10.63 -19.12 -12.78
CA SER A 516 -9.53 -18.40 -12.13
C SER A 516 -9.22 -17.08 -12.83
N ILE A 517 -8.61 -16.19 -12.10
CA ILE A 517 -7.99 -14.96 -12.59
C ILE A 517 -6.69 -14.72 -11.83
N GLU A 518 -5.62 -14.36 -12.52
CA GLU A 518 -4.39 -13.81 -11.94
C GLU A 518 -4.07 -12.51 -12.66
N TRP A 519 -4.09 -11.40 -11.93
CA TRP A 519 -3.85 -10.07 -12.50
C TRP A 519 -2.97 -9.25 -11.58
N SER A 520 -1.84 -8.73 -12.09
CA SER A 520 -0.89 -8.00 -11.26
C SER A 520 -0.18 -6.84 -11.94
N ASP A 521 0.28 -5.88 -11.11
CA ASP A 521 1.17 -4.78 -11.46
C ASP A 521 0.63 -3.85 -12.57
N MET A 522 -0.65 -3.46 -12.49
CA MET A 522 -1.30 -2.62 -13.51
C MET A 522 -2.09 -1.47 -12.91
N ILE A 523 -2.43 -0.51 -13.76
CA ILE A 523 -3.35 0.60 -13.45
C ILE A 523 -4.56 0.53 -14.38
N VAL A 524 -5.75 0.84 -13.85
CA VAL A 524 -6.93 1.20 -14.63
C VAL A 524 -7.25 2.66 -14.37
N GLN A 525 -7.41 3.45 -15.43
CA GLN A 525 -7.67 4.88 -15.35
C GLN A 525 -8.66 5.35 -16.41
N THR A 526 -9.01 6.63 -16.39
CA THR A 526 -9.91 7.23 -17.36
C THR A 526 -9.31 8.48 -18.01
N GLN A 527 -9.93 8.94 -19.11
CA GLN A 527 -9.53 10.14 -19.82
C GLN A 527 -10.72 11.06 -20.04
N GLY A 528 -10.68 12.26 -19.46
CA GLY A 528 -11.72 13.27 -19.63
C GLY A 528 -13.05 12.92 -18.94
N GLY A 529 -14.14 13.44 -19.45
CA GLY A 529 -15.49 13.25 -18.88
C GLY A 529 -16.06 11.85 -19.16
N THR A 530 -15.79 10.91 -18.26
CA THR A 530 -16.19 9.50 -18.34
C THR A 530 -17.05 9.09 -17.14
N ALA A 531 -18.05 9.92 -16.81
CA ALA A 531 -18.92 9.78 -15.63
C ALA A 531 -19.61 8.42 -15.50
N GLY A 532 -19.75 7.66 -16.59
CA GLY A 532 -20.34 6.31 -16.62
C GLY A 532 -19.31 5.16 -16.56
N ALA A 533 -18.02 5.45 -16.41
CA ALA A 533 -17.01 4.40 -16.33
C ALA A 533 -17.05 3.67 -14.99
N LYS A 534 -17.23 2.35 -15.00
CA LYS A 534 -16.84 1.47 -13.91
C LYS A 534 -15.43 0.95 -14.24
N LEU A 535 -14.43 1.27 -13.44
CA LEU A 535 -13.08 0.90 -13.85
C LEU A 535 -12.90 -0.61 -13.86
N ILE A 536 -13.31 -1.29 -12.78
CA ILE A 536 -13.24 -2.76 -12.68
C ILE A 536 -14.60 -3.29 -12.23
N GLU A 537 -15.18 -4.20 -13.01
CA GLU A 537 -16.37 -4.97 -12.63
C GLU A 537 -15.98 -6.45 -12.48
N TYR A 538 -16.16 -6.99 -11.29
CA TYR A 538 -15.77 -8.36 -10.95
C TYR A 538 -17.03 -9.22 -10.77
N ASN A 539 -17.27 -10.17 -11.70
CA ASN A 539 -18.44 -11.04 -11.69
C ASN A 539 -18.10 -12.51 -11.42
N LEU A 540 -16.82 -12.86 -11.45
CA LEU A 540 -16.37 -14.23 -11.52
C LEU A 540 -16.55 -14.96 -10.19
N LYS A 541 -17.03 -16.20 -10.26
CA LYS A 541 -16.93 -17.15 -9.15
C LYS A 541 -15.57 -17.81 -9.18
N THR A 542 -14.70 -17.44 -8.27
CA THR A 542 -13.34 -17.94 -8.23
C THR A 542 -13.13 -18.95 -7.13
N ALA A 543 -12.32 -19.95 -7.43
CA ALA A 543 -11.71 -20.83 -6.46
C ALA A 543 -10.44 -20.16 -5.89
N ARG A 544 -9.91 -20.73 -4.80
CA ARG A 544 -8.59 -20.33 -4.27
C ARG A 544 -7.53 -20.45 -5.36
N GLY A 545 -6.54 -19.60 -5.32
CA GLY A 545 -5.51 -19.49 -6.33
C GLY A 545 -5.67 -18.31 -7.27
N SER A 546 -6.85 -17.69 -7.30
CA SER A 546 -7.11 -16.44 -8.02
C SER A 546 -6.71 -15.23 -7.19
N GLY A 547 -6.44 -14.09 -7.85
CA GLY A 547 -6.23 -12.83 -7.17
C GLY A 547 -5.90 -11.67 -8.10
N VAL A 548 -5.95 -10.50 -7.49
CA VAL A 548 -5.63 -9.20 -8.08
C VAL A 548 -4.62 -8.55 -7.14
N TRP A 549 -3.35 -8.46 -7.57
CA TRP A 549 -2.24 -7.97 -6.76
C TRP A 549 -1.64 -6.70 -7.35
N ASP A 550 -1.45 -5.65 -6.56
CA ASP A 550 -0.86 -4.40 -7.05
C ASP A 550 -1.54 -3.88 -8.34
N VAL A 551 -2.86 -4.04 -8.43
CA VAL A 551 -3.67 -3.44 -9.48
C VAL A 551 -4.40 -2.24 -8.90
N HIS A 552 -4.07 -1.07 -9.41
CA HIS A 552 -4.56 0.19 -8.86
C HIS A 552 -5.56 0.84 -9.80
N THR A 553 -6.44 1.68 -9.26
CA THR A 553 -7.15 2.65 -10.09
C THR A 553 -6.58 4.03 -9.82
N ARG A 554 -6.29 4.77 -10.86
CA ARG A 554 -5.82 6.16 -10.78
C ARG A 554 -6.70 7.03 -11.66
N VAL A 555 -7.60 7.80 -11.05
CA VAL A 555 -8.59 8.60 -11.76
C VAL A 555 -8.17 10.06 -11.73
N GLY A 556 -7.64 10.57 -12.83
CA GLY A 556 -7.09 11.91 -12.95
C GLY A 556 -5.65 12.06 -12.40
N GLY A 557 -5.15 13.28 -12.35
CA GLY A 557 -3.87 13.66 -11.74
C GLY A 557 -2.62 13.10 -12.43
N ALA A 558 -2.70 12.72 -13.70
CA ALA A 558 -1.56 12.19 -14.44
C ALA A 558 -1.59 12.63 -15.90
N LYS A 559 -0.42 12.74 -16.52
CA LYS A 559 -0.27 13.06 -17.95
C LYS A 559 -1.08 12.10 -18.83
N GLY A 560 -1.75 12.64 -19.84
CA GLY A 560 -2.59 11.90 -20.77
C GLY A 560 -4.02 11.66 -20.32
N THR A 561 -4.36 11.88 -19.05
CA THR A 561 -5.75 11.74 -18.56
C THR A 561 -6.67 12.90 -18.99
N ASN A 562 -6.13 14.04 -19.39
CA ASN A 562 -6.88 15.29 -19.59
C ASN A 562 -7.66 15.73 -18.33
N GLN A 563 -7.12 15.40 -17.16
CA GLN A 563 -7.69 15.68 -15.85
C GLN A 563 -6.58 16.09 -14.87
N GLN A 564 -5.75 17.03 -15.30
CA GLN A 564 -4.69 17.66 -14.54
C GLN A 564 -5.11 19.06 -14.09
N VAL A 565 -4.20 19.84 -13.49
CA VAL A 565 -4.47 21.22 -13.01
C VAL A 565 -5.15 22.08 -14.05
N ALA A 566 -4.71 22.00 -15.31
CA ALA A 566 -5.25 22.84 -16.39
C ALA A 566 -6.71 22.54 -16.72
N GLN A 567 -7.16 21.28 -16.62
CA GLN A 567 -8.51 20.86 -16.95
C GLN A 567 -9.44 20.87 -15.74
N CYS A 568 -8.90 20.49 -14.58
CA CYS A 568 -9.66 20.28 -13.35
C CYS A 568 -9.07 21.05 -12.17
N PRO A 569 -8.96 22.40 -12.28
CA PRO A 569 -8.37 23.18 -11.22
C PRO A 569 -9.16 23.07 -9.91
N LYS A 570 -8.47 23.21 -8.80
CA LYS A 570 -9.01 23.20 -7.44
C LYS A 570 -10.29 24.04 -7.32
N GLY A 571 -11.35 23.47 -6.77
CA GLY A 571 -12.64 24.13 -6.55
C GLY A 571 -13.54 24.19 -7.79
N SER A 572 -13.09 23.72 -8.96
CA SER A 572 -13.94 23.68 -10.16
C SER A 572 -14.87 22.46 -10.14
N VAL A 573 -16.10 22.66 -10.61
CA VAL A 573 -17.06 21.57 -10.86
C VAL A 573 -17.45 21.64 -12.33
N ASN A 574 -16.85 20.78 -13.16
CA ASN A 574 -17.15 20.72 -14.58
C ASN A 574 -17.21 19.29 -15.08
N THR A 575 -17.92 19.06 -16.18
CA THR A 575 -18.22 17.72 -16.70
C THR A 575 -16.99 16.96 -17.20
N GLN A 576 -15.91 17.67 -17.56
CA GLN A 576 -14.64 17.03 -17.96
C GLN A 576 -13.96 16.34 -16.77
N CYS A 577 -14.31 16.76 -15.54
CA CYS A 577 -13.74 16.24 -14.30
C CYS A 577 -14.65 15.19 -13.62
N TYR A 578 -15.80 14.83 -14.25
CA TYR A 578 -16.63 13.70 -13.83
C TYR A 578 -16.05 12.44 -14.43
N ALA A 579 -15.19 11.79 -13.68
CA ALA A 579 -14.19 10.91 -14.24
C ALA A 579 -14.51 9.41 -14.12
N ALA A 580 -15.31 8.99 -13.15
CA ALA A 580 -15.75 7.60 -13.05
C ALA A 580 -17.03 7.44 -12.23
N HIS A 581 -17.86 6.48 -12.62
CA HIS A 581 -19.06 6.09 -11.88
C HIS A 581 -18.70 5.30 -10.62
N THR A 582 -17.80 4.30 -10.76
CA THR A 582 -17.37 3.39 -9.69
C THR A 582 -15.95 2.92 -9.98
N ASN A 583 -15.08 2.90 -8.97
CA ASN A 583 -13.76 2.34 -9.16
C ASN A 583 -13.81 0.81 -9.25
N VAL A 584 -14.36 0.13 -8.25
CA VAL A 584 -14.47 -1.33 -8.28
C VAL A 584 -15.84 -1.80 -7.83
N HIS A 585 -16.44 -2.71 -8.59
CA HIS A 585 -17.70 -3.34 -8.28
C HIS A 585 -17.56 -4.86 -8.29
N VAL A 586 -17.51 -5.47 -7.11
CA VAL A 586 -17.63 -6.91 -6.92
C VAL A 586 -19.10 -7.24 -6.84
N THR A 587 -19.66 -7.76 -7.93
CA THR A 587 -21.11 -7.93 -8.06
C THR A 587 -21.66 -9.09 -7.24
N SER A 588 -22.96 -9.17 -7.08
CA SER A 588 -23.65 -10.25 -6.38
C SER A 588 -23.46 -11.64 -7.02
N SER A 589 -23.04 -11.70 -8.27
CA SER A 589 -22.68 -12.96 -8.94
C SER A 589 -21.29 -13.49 -8.56
N ALA A 590 -20.45 -12.63 -8.00
CA ALA A 590 -19.06 -12.94 -7.66
C ALA A 590 -18.92 -13.75 -6.37
N SER A 591 -17.91 -14.60 -6.32
CA SER A 591 -17.47 -15.21 -5.07
C SER A 591 -15.97 -15.51 -5.13
N GLY A 592 -15.31 -15.48 -3.96
CA GLY A 592 -13.89 -15.79 -3.86
C GLY A 592 -12.97 -14.70 -4.39
N ALA A 593 -13.41 -13.46 -4.44
CA ALA A 593 -12.60 -12.33 -4.91
C ALA A 593 -11.45 -12.02 -3.92
N TYR A 594 -10.22 -11.97 -4.42
CA TYR A 594 -9.01 -11.70 -3.66
C TYR A 594 -8.30 -10.47 -4.18
N PHE A 595 -8.12 -9.48 -3.32
CA PHE A 595 -7.44 -8.22 -3.62
C PHE A 595 -6.31 -8.00 -2.62
N GLU A 596 -5.09 -7.76 -3.10
CA GLU A 596 -3.93 -7.50 -2.24
C GLU A 596 -3.12 -6.29 -2.74
N ASN A 597 -2.89 -5.35 -1.84
CA ASN A 597 -2.17 -4.11 -2.08
C ASN A 597 -2.73 -3.28 -3.25
N ASN A 598 -4.05 -3.14 -3.29
CA ASN A 598 -4.71 -2.35 -4.32
C ASN A 598 -5.05 -0.95 -3.77
N TRP A 599 -4.74 0.08 -4.54
CA TRP A 599 -5.08 1.45 -4.23
C TRP A 599 -6.06 1.97 -5.28
N PHE A 600 -7.30 2.20 -4.84
CA PHE A 600 -8.39 2.69 -5.68
C PHE A 600 -8.58 4.18 -5.40
N TRP A 601 -7.88 4.99 -6.17
CA TRP A 601 -7.67 6.41 -5.90
C TRP A 601 -8.34 7.31 -6.93
N THR A 602 -9.04 8.33 -6.45
CA THR A 602 -9.42 9.50 -7.23
C THR A 602 -8.48 10.63 -6.87
N ALA A 603 -7.81 11.21 -7.85
CA ALA A 603 -6.75 12.18 -7.61
C ALA A 603 -7.28 13.43 -6.90
N ASP A 604 -6.62 13.80 -5.83
CA ASP A 604 -6.78 15.04 -5.08
C ASP A 604 -5.72 16.06 -5.47
N HIS A 605 -4.62 15.60 -6.07
CA HIS A 605 -3.53 16.42 -6.59
C HIS A 605 -2.97 15.86 -7.90
N ASP A 606 -2.24 16.68 -8.63
CA ASP A 606 -1.60 16.32 -9.90
C ASP A 606 -0.20 15.74 -9.62
N LEU A 607 -0.01 14.44 -9.96
CA LEU A 607 1.26 13.73 -9.76
C LEU A 607 2.38 14.17 -10.71
N ASP A 608 2.04 14.87 -11.78
CA ASP A 608 2.99 15.37 -12.76
C ASP A 608 3.14 16.90 -12.72
N ASP A 609 2.52 17.53 -11.73
CA ASP A 609 2.77 18.93 -11.38
C ASP A 609 3.84 19.03 -10.31
N TRP A 610 4.81 19.90 -10.55
CA TRP A 610 5.97 20.09 -9.70
C TRP A 610 5.66 20.41 -8.22
N ASN A 611 4.50 21.04 -7.98
CA ASN A 611 4.06 21.46 -6.65
C ASN A 611 3.01 20.51 -6.06
N SER A 612 2.71 19.38 -6.68
CA SER A 612 1.61 18.49 -6.29
C SER A 612 0.30 19.28 -6.08
N THR A 613 -0.02 20.17 -7.05
CA THR A 613 -1.15 21.09 -6.94
C THR A 613 -2.47 20.33 -6.81
N GLN A 614 -3.28 20.69 -5.82
CA GLN A 614 -4.60 20.11 -5.60
C GLN A 614 -5.54 20.35 -6.78
N ILE A 615 -6.30 19.33 -7.15
CA ILE A 615 -7.26 19.31 -8.27
C ILE A 615 -8.64 18.86 -7.81
N SER A 616 -9.65 19.04 -8.66
CA SER A 616 -11.04 18.65 -8.39
C SER A 616 -11.50 17.58 -9.36
N ILE A 617 -11.30 16.32 -9.00
CA ILE A 617 -11.78 15.15 -9.74
C ILE A 617 -12.93 14.51 -9.01
N PHE A 618 -13.95 14.08 -9.74
CA PHE A 618 -15.13 13.48 -9.16
C PHE A 618 -15.30 12.04 -9.63
N THR A 619 -15.38 11.14 -8.66
CA THR A 619 -15.77 9.73 -8.84
C THR A 619 -16.92 9.44 -7.88
N GLY A 620 -17.95 8.74 -8.37
CA GLY A 620 -19.14 8.51 -7.54
C GLY A 620 -18.88 7.54 -6.39
N ARG A 621 -18.40 6.34 -6.67
CA ARG A 621 -18.30 5.22 -5.74
C ARG A 621 -16.90 4.62 -5.75
N GLY A 622 -16.41 4.22 -4.56
CA GLY A 622 -15.14 3.53 -4.41
C GLY A 622 -15.26 2.03 -4.70
N LEU A 623 -15.15 1.20 -3.67
CA LEU A 623 -15.30 -0.25 -3.75
C LEU A 623 -16.68 -0.66 -3.24
N LEU A 624 -17.50 -1.18 -4.15
CA LEU A 624 -18.79 -1.83 -3.83
C LEU A 624 -18.61 -3.35 -3.83
N VAL A 625 -18.93 -4.02 -2.74
CA VAL A 625 -18.92 -5.48 -2.64
C VAL A 625 -20.34 -5.96 -2.37
N GLU A 626 -20.89 -6.76 -3.28
CA GLU A 626 -22.17 -7.44 -3.15
C GLU A 626 -22.01 -8.97 -3.18
N GLY A 627 -20.77 -9.43 -3.44
CA GLY A 627 -20.41 -10.83 -3.56
C GLY A 627 -20.18 -11.53 -2.22
N ARG A 628 -19.77 -12.80 -2.31
CA ARG A 628 -19.51 -13.64 -1.14
C ARG A 628 -18.05 -14.09 -1.11
N GLY A 629 -17.48 -14.18 0.12
CA GLY A 629 -16.14 -14.73 0.31
C GLY A 629 -15.09 -13.83 -0.31
N THR A 630 -14.95 -12.60 0.18
CA THR A 630 -13.99 -11.61 -0.34
C THR A 630 -12.84 -11.40 0.65
N TRP A 631 -11.61 -11.40 0.13
CA TRP A 631 -10.41 -11.02 0.89
C TRP A 631 -9.87 -9.69 0.38
N LEU A 632 -9.71 -8.74 1.30
CA LEU A 632 -9.12 -7.42 1.06
C LEU A 632 -7.87 -7.30 1.94
N TRP A 633 -6.68 -7.50 1.36
CA TRP A 633 -5.41 -7.34 2.05
C TRP A 633 -4.75 -6.02 1.68
N ALA A 634 -4.50 -5.12 2.63
CA ALA A 634 -3.78 -3.87 2.41
C ALA A 634 -4.39 -2.99 1.31
N ASN A 635 -5.70 -2.78 1.31
CA ASN A 635 -6.35 -1.98 0.28
C ASN A 635 -6.61 -0.55 0.75
N GLY A 636 -6.38 0.44 -0.14
CA GLY A 636 -6.78 1.84 0.04
C GLY A 636 -7.88 2.22 -0.96
N VAL A 637 -8.89 2.96 -0.51
CA VAL A 637 -9.98 3.47 -1.35
C VAL A 637 -10.28 4.90 -0.96
N GLU A 638 -10.04 5.85 -1.86
CA GLU A 638 -9.95 7.26 -1.48
C GLU A 638 -10.65 8.20 -2.45
N HIS A 639 -11.28 9.23 -1.87
CA HIS A 639 -11.81 10.44 -2.49
C HIS A 639 -13.05 10.24 -3.37
N HIS A 640 -13.93 9.30 -3.00
CA HIS A 640 -15.18 9.05 -3.72
C HIS A 640 -16.35 9.80 -3.11
N ALA A 641 -17.22 10.33 -3.96
CA ALA A 641 -18.25 11.30 -3.58
C ALA A 641 -19.42 10.72 -2.78
N LEU A 642 -19.71 9.42 -2.93
CA LEU A 642 -20.81 8.76 -2.23
C LEU A 642 -20.33 7.87 -1.08
N TYR A 643 -19.32 7.05 -1.29
CA TYR A 643 -18.67 6.22 -0.27
C TYR A 643 -17.34 5.69 -0.75
N GLN A 644 -16.46 5.38 0.21
CA GLN A 644 -15.18 4.75 -0.13
C GLN A 644 -15.37 3.23 -0.21
N TYR A 645 -15.78 2.58 0.86
CA TYR A 645 -16.18 1.17 0.86
C TYR A 645 -17.68 1.05 1.12
N GLN A 646 -18.35 0.18 0.38
CA GLN A 646 -19.69 -0.29 0.71
C GLN A 646 -19.76 -1.80 0.57
N PHE A 647 -20.17 -2.48 1.65
CA PHE A 647 -20.55 -3.89 1.64
C PHE A 647 -22.07 -3.94 1.72
N SER A 648 -22.71 -4.42 0.65
CA SER A 648 -24.16 -4.38 0.52
C SER A 648 -24.68 -5.77 0.19
N LYS A 649 -25.45 -6.36 1.12
CA LYS A 649 -25.97 -7.74 1.00
C LYS A 649 -24.86 -8.76 0.75
N ALA A 650 -23.64 -8.44 1.17
CA ALA A 650 -22.46 -9.25 1.02
C ALA A 650 -22.32 -10.24 2.18
N SER A 651 -21.51 -11.27 2.01
CA SER A 651 -21.25 -12.21 3.11
C SER A 651 -19.81 -12.74 3.09
N ASP A 652 -19.31 -13.08 4.29
CA ASP A 652 -17.99 -13.64 4.49
C ASP A 652 -16.91 -12.70 3.91
N ILE A 653 -16.71 -11.53 4.52
CA ILE A 653 -15.71 -10.53 4.13
C ILE A 653 -14.58 -10.54 5.16
N PHE A 654 -13.34 -10.73 4.68
CA PHE A 654 -12.13 -10.45 5.42
C PHE A 654 -11.49 -9.17 4.89
N ALA A 655 -11.22 -8.21 5.77
CA ALA A 655 -10.50 -6.99 5.45
C ALA A 655 -9.29 -6.85 6.39
N GLY A 656 -8.12 -7.06 5.85
CA GLY A 656 -6.83 -7.00 6.54
C GLY A 656 -6.11 -5.71 6.22
N PHE A 657 -6.18 -4.77 7.06
CA PHE A 657 -6.04 -3.34 7.08
C PHE A 657 -6.56 -2.66 5.80
N ILE A 658 -7.75 -2.10 5.89
CA ILE A 658 -8.32 -1.23 4.84
C ILE A 658 -8.12 0.24 5.23
N GLN A 659 -7.93 1.11 4.23
CA GLN A 659 -7.70 2.53 4.44
C GLN A 659 -8.62 3.35 3.55
N THR A 660 -9.09 4.50 4.06
CA THR A 660 -9.89 5.46 3.31
C THR A 660 -9.50 6.89 3.61
N GLU A 661 -9.68 7.75 2.62
CA GLU A 661 -9.76 9.20 2.80
C GLU A 661 -11.01 9.73 2.10
N THR A 662 -11.72 10.66 2.76
CA THR A 662 -12.87 11.31 2.13
C THR A 662 -12.42 12.48 1.26
N PRO A 663 -13.20 12.89 0.21
CA PRO A 663 -12.79 13.90 -0.75
C PRO A 663 -12.43 15.24 -0.11
N TYR A 664 -11.37 15.86 -0.58
CA TYR A 664 -10.81 17.11 -0.04
C TYR A 664 -11.66 18.35 -0.31
N TYR A 665 -12.44 18.34 -1.38
CA TYR A 665 -13.34 19.44 -1.75
C TYR A 665 -14.57 19.57 -0.84
N MET A 666 -14.93 18.54 -0.10
CA MET A 666 -16.15 18.56 0.70
C MET A 666 -16.08 19.53 1.89
N PRO A 667 -17.19 20.18 2.22
CA PRO A 667 -18.57 19.97 1.74
C PRO A 667 -18.99 20.81 0.53
N THR A 668 -18.08 21.27 -0.32
CA THR A 668 -18.44 22.09 -1.49
C THR A 668 -17.89 21.48 -2.79
N PRO A 669 -18.67 20.62 -3.49
CA PRO A 669 -20.00 20.11 -3.14
C PRO A 669 -20.01 19.11 -1.99
N ASP A 670 -21.15 18.96 -1.28
CA ASP A 670 -21.38 17.93 -0.29
C ASP A 670 -21.86 16.60 -0.92
N ALA A 671 -22.11 15.57 -0.10
CA ALA A 671 -22.51 14.26 -0.61
C ALA A 671 -23.92 14.24 -1.24
N LEU A 672 -24.75 15.25 -0.98
CA LEU A 672 -26.07 15.41 -1.63
C LEU A 672 -25.95 16.12 -2.99
N SER A 673 -25.14 17.18 -3.06
CA SER A 673 -25.02 18.06 -4.22
C SER A 673 -23.90 17.72 -5.19
N GLN A 674 -23.12 16.66 -4.90
CA GLN A 674 -22.05 16.16 -5.77
C GLN A 674 -22.64 15.65 -7.12
N PRO A 675 -21.81 15.53 -8.19
CA PRO A 675 -22.34 15.35 -9.55
C PRO A 675 -22.98 13.98 -9.86
N TYR A 676 -22.89 12.98 -8.98
CA TYR A 676 -23.44 11.65 -9.23
C TYR A 676 -24.79 11.47 -8.56
N ALA A 677 -25.82 11.23 -9.35
CA ALA A 677 -27.14 10.93 -8.82
C ALA A 677 -27.16 9.63 -8.02
N ARG A 678 -27.91 9.63 -6.91
CA ARG A 678 -28.18 8.41 -6.14
C ARG A 678 -28.87 7.38 -7.03
N GLN A 679 -28.38 6.14 -7.03
CA GLN A 679 -28.96 5.03 -7.78
C GLN A 679 -29.32 3.88 -6.82
N ALA A 680 -30.61 3.53 -6.76
CA ALA A 680 -31.12 2.47 -5.88
C ALA A 680 -30.55 1.09 -6.23
N ALA A 681 -30.19 0.88 -7.49
CA ALA A 681 -29.57 -0.38 -7.96
C ALA A 681 -28.24 -0.71 -7.27
N TYR A 682 -27.52 0.30 -6.79
CA TYR A 682 -26.25 0.15 -6.05
C TYR A 682 -26.44 0.33 -4.54
N ASN A 683 -27.69 0.40 -4.08
CA ASN A 683 -28.01 0.66 -2.68
C ASN A 683 -27.30 1.90 -2.11
N ASP A 684 -27.20 2.95 -2.94
CA ASP A 684 -26.53 4.18 -2.56
C ASP A 684 -27.15 4.82 -1.32
N PRO A 685 -26.36 5.41 -0.44
CA PRO A 685 -26.86 6.08 0.75
C PRO A 685 -27.77 7.25 0.40
N VAL A 686 -28.71 7.56 1.30
CA VAL A 686 -29.51 8.79 1.23
C VAL A 686 -28.82 9.84 2.07
N TYR A 687 -28.48 10.95 1.44
CA TYR A 687 -27.84 12.09 2.10
C TYR A 687 -28.78 13.28 2.26
N THR A 688 -28.57 14.06 3.30
CA THR A 688 -29.13 15.40 3.49
C THR A 688 -28.04 16.47 3.32
N ALA A 689 -28.45 17.71 3.16
CA ALA A 689 -27.51 18.82 2.94
C ALA A 689 -26.44 18.90 4.04
N GLY A 690 -25.20 19.13 3.63
CA GLY A 690 -24.03 19.22 4.50
C GLY A 690 -23.42 17.87 4.92
N GLN A 691 -24.03 16.75 4.58
CA GLN A 691 -23.44 15.45 4.86
C GLN A 691 -22.28 15.13 3.94
N ARG A 692 -21.37 14.29 4.43
CA ARG A 692 -20.17 13.83 3.74
C ARG A 692 -20.24 12.33 3.47
N PRO A 693 -19.44 11.79 2.53
CA PRO A 693 -19.48 10.41 2.15
C PRO A 693 -19.03 9.48 3.29
N TRP A 694 -19.56 8.28 3.29
CA TRP A 694 -19.10 7.24 4.20
C TRP A 694 -17.68 6.77 3.83
N GLY A 695 -16.82 6.58 4.84
CA GLY A 695 -15.59 5.84 4.70
C GLY A 695 -15.86 4.34 4.51
N LEU A 696 -16.70 3.78 5.39
CA LEU A 696 -17.18 2.40 5.28
C LEU A 696 -18.69 2.34 5.60
N ARG A 697 -19.44 1.72 4.72
CA ARG A 697 -20.88 1.43 4.92
C ARG A 697 -21.16 -0.06 4.79
N VAL A 698 -21.76 -0.67 5.80
CA VAL A 698 -22.09 -2.09 5.85
C VAL A 698 -23.60 -2.22 5.95
N VAL A 699 -24.25 -2.78 4.92
CA VAL A 699 -25.72 -2.83 4.81
C VAL A 699 -26.17 -4.26 4.54
N ASP A 700 -27.05 -4.81 5.39
CA ASP A 700 -27.61 -6.15 5.26
C ASP A 700 -26.54 -7.22 4.94
N SER A 701 -25.32 -7.06 5.50
CA SER A 701 -24.17 -7.88 5.20
C SER A 701 -23.75 -8.71 6.41
N THR A 702 -23.35 -9.96 6.17
CA THR A 702 -23.07 -10.90 7.25
C THR A 702 -21.60 -11.33 7.27
N ASN A 703 -21.08 -11.62 8.47
CA ASN A 703 -19.71 -12.07 8.69
C ASN A 703 -18.65 -11.08 8.12
N VAL A 704 -18.87 -9.77 8.32
CA VAL A 704 -17.88 -8.74 7.96
C VAL A 704 -16.83 -8.66 9.07
N GLN A 705 -15.59 -8.97 8.74
CA GLN A 705 -14.48 -9.04 9.69
C GLN A 705 -13.34 -8.12 9.29
N ILE A 706 -13.13 -7.05 10.05
CA ILE A 706 -12.09 -6.04 9.82
C ILE A 706 -10.94 -6.26 10.81
N TYR A 707 -9.75 -6.49 10.28
CA TYR A 707 -8.50 -6.65 11.05
C TYR A 707 -7.58 -5.46 10.82
N GLY A 708 -7.96 -4.32 11.36
CA GLY A 708 -7.36 -3.02 11.13
C GLY A 708 -8.09 -2.20 10.08
N GLY A 709 -8.37 -0.95 10.42
CA GLY A 709 -8.99 -0.01 9.49
C GLY A 709 -8.61 1.42 9.82
N GLY A 710 -8.20 2.16 8.78
CA GLY A 710 -7.93 3.58 8.82
C GLY A 710 -9.00 4.33 8.04
N LEU A 711 -9.91 5.02 8.74
CA LEU A 711 -11.01 5.74 8.13
C LEU A 711 -10.83 7.23 8.40
N TYR A 712 -10.38 7.99 7.39
CA TYR A 712 -9.88 9.35 7.59
C TYR A 712 -10.66 10.41 6.85
N SER A 713 -10.70 11.59 7.46
CA SER A 713 -11.19 12.82 6.87
C SER A 713 -10.25 13.96 7.29
N PHE A 714 -9.40 14.41 6.37
CA PHE A 714 -8.36 15.39 6.70
C PHE A 714 -8.72 16.82 6.32
N PHE A 715 -9.69 17.02 5.43
CA PHE A 715 -9.91 18.30 4.78
C PHE A 715 -11.35 18.82 4.92
N VAL A 716 -11.45 20.13 4.96
CA VAL A 716 -12.67 20.91 4.71
C VAL A 716 -12.34 21.91 3.62
N ASN A 717 -12.97 21.79 2.44
CA ASN A 717 -12.71 22.70 1.30
C ASN A 717 -11.21 22.86 1.03
N TYR A 718 -10.48 21.72 0.93
CA TYR A 718 -9.04 21.63 0.69
C TYR A 718 -8.13 22.12 1.82
N SER A 719 -8.67 22.48 2.97
CA SER A 719 -7.90 22.94 4.13
C SER A 719 -7.83 21.85 5.19
N THR A 720 -6.63 21.61 5.73
CA THR A 720 -6.36 20.68 6.85
C THR A 720 -6.61 21.28 8.23
N SER A 721 -7.09 22.54 8.31
CA SER A 721 -7.31 23.22 9.59
C SER A 721 -8.24 22.45 10.54
N CYS A 722 -9.16 21.65 10.02
CA CYS A 722 -10.07 20.83 10.81
C CYS A 722 -9.43 19.61 11.45
N SER A 723 -8.32 19.11 10.89
CA SER A 723 -7.62 17.90 11.34
C SER A 723 -6.27 18.19 12.03
N SER A 724 -5.81 19.44 12.00
CA SER A 724 -4.54 19.85 12.58
C SER A 724 -4.54 19.79 14.13
N ALA A 725 -3.37 19.81 14.73
CA ALA A 725 -3.23 19.89 16.20
C ALA A 725 -3.85 21.18 16.77
N ASP A 726 -3.84 22.25 15.96
CA ASP A 726 -4.38 23.58 16.30
C ASP A 726 -5.85 23.76 15.90
N ALA A 727 -6.55 22.67 15.61
CA ALA A 727 -7.97 22.74 15.25
C ALA A 727 -8.80 23.44 16.34
N PRO A 728 -9.82 24.25 15.97
CA PRO A 728 -10.59 25.02 16.92
C PRO A 728 -11.13 24.21 18.09
N GLY A 729 -10.81 24.63 19.31
CA GLY A 729 -11.22 23.92 20.54
C GLY A 729 -10.49 22.58 20.78
N GLY A 730 -9.38 22.32 20.08
CA GLY A 730 -8.63 21.05 20.18
C GLY A 730 -9.37 19.85 19.57
N LYS A 731 -10.50 20.09 18.88
CA LYS A 731 -11.32 19.07 18.28
C LYS A 731 -10.96 18.89 16.81
N ARG A 732 -10.35 17.77 16.47
CA ARG A 732 -10.06 17.41 15.07
C ARG A 732 -11.31 16.82 14.43
N ILE A 733 -12.20 17.68 13.92
CA ILE A 733 -13.47 17.26 13.29
C ILE A 733 -13.62 17.91 11.92
N CYS A 734 -13.46 17.09 10.89
CA CYS A 734 -13.67 17.47 9.49
C CYS A 734 -15.01 16.98 8.98
N GLN A 735 -15.52 15.87 9.53
CA GLN A 735 -16.86 15.36 9.17
C GLN A 735 -17.57 14.74 10.37
N PRO A 736 -18.92 14.72 10.36
CA PRO A 736 -19.70 14.23 11.51
C PRO A 736 -19.65 12.71 11.66
N ARG A 737 -19.68 11.91 10.59
CA ARG A 737 -19.82 10.44 10.63
C ARG A 737 -18.99 9.81 9.52
N ILE A 738 -18.42 8.59 9.75
CA ILE A 738 -17.57 7.92 8.76
C ILE A 738 -17.86 6.44 8.56
N LEU A 739 -18.35 5.72 9.58
CA LEU A 739 -18.67 4.30 9.53
C LEU A 739 -20.15 4.08 9.84
N SER A 740 -20.87 3.38 8.96
CA SER A 740 -22.27 3.00 9.15
C SER A 740 -22.44 1.49 9.11
N ILE A 741 -23.19 0.94 10.06
CA ILE A 741 -23.68 -0.44 10.05
C ILE A 741 -25.20 -0.38 10.02
N GLU A 742 -25.82 -0.98 9.01
CA GLU A 742 -27.25 -0.86 8.74
C GLU A 742 -27.92 -2.23 8.55
N GLY A 743 -29.20 -2.32 8.90
CA GLY A 743 -30.02 -3.48 8.67
C GLY A 743 -29.58 -4.72 9.47
N ALA A 744 -29.76 -5.90 8.89
CA ALA A 744 -29.44 -7.20 9.51
C ALA A 744 -27.94 -7.57 9.37
N SER A 745 -27.05 -6.59 9.55
CA SER A 745 -25.60 -6.80 9.40
C SER A 745 -24.98 -7.46 10.62
N THR A 746 -23.93 -8.28 10.39
CA THR A 746 -23.03 -8.76 11.44
C THR A 746 -21.62 -8.30 11.17
N PHE A 747 -21.00 -7.68 12.16
CA PHE A 747 -19.74 -6.95 12.01
C PHE A 747 -18.82 -7.21 13.20
N LYS A 748 -17.53 -7.42 12.91
CA LYS A 748 -16.46 -7.44 13.91
C LYS A 748 -15.30 -6.60 13.40
N ALA A 749 -14.75 -5.76 14.26
CA ALA A 749 -13.56 -5.00 13.92
C ALA A 749 -12.56 -4.93 15.07
N PHE A 750 -11.29 -5.00 14.71
CA PHE A 750 -10.16 -4.69 15.57
C PHE A 750 -9.43 -3.47 15.03
N ALA A 751 -8.84 -2.67 15.91
CA ALA A 751 -7.94 -1.57 15.56
C ALA A 751 -8.53 -0.62 14.49
N LEU A 752 -9.71 -0.05 14.77
CA LEU A 752 -10.31 0.99 13.93
C LEU A 752 -9.71 2.34 14.29
N SER A 753 -8.85 2.87 13.44
CA SER A 753 -8.22 4.18 13.57
C SER A 753 -8.92 5.21 12.71
N GLN A 754 -9.15 6.40 13.25
CA GLN A 754 -9.86 7.47 12.55
C GLN A 754 -9.24 8.84 12.87
N VAL A 755 -9.27 9.73 11.90
CA VAL A 755 -8.86 11.13 12.04
C VAL A 755 -9.93 12.03 11.44
N GLY A 756 -10.20 13.16 12.08
CA GLY A 756 -11.10 14.18 11.57
C GLY A 756 -12.59 13.83 11.62
N VAL A 757 -13.01 12.96 12.53
CA VAL A 757 -14.38 12.44 12.58
C VAL A 757 -14.98 12.64 13.97
N GLU A 758 -16.21 13.11 14.04
CA GLU A 758 -16.91 13.29 15.29
C GLU A 758 -17.49 11.96 15.83
N GLN A 759 -18.27 11.27 15.00
CA GLN A 759 -18.85 9.97 15.30
C GLN A 759 -18.12 8.89 14.53
N MET A 760 -17.35 8.09 15.26
CA MET A 760 -16.51 7.02 14.70
C MET A 760 -17.33 5.85 14.16
N LEU A 761 -18.52 5.62 14.71
CA LEU A 761 -19.43 4.56 14.31
C LEU A 761 -20.88 4.99 14.52
N THR A 762 -21.72 4.69 13.53
CA THR A 762 -23.19 4.73 13.63
C THR A 762 -23.77 3.35 13.36
N ILE A 763 -24.84 3.02 14.05
CA ILE A 763 -25.60 1.77 13.87
C ILE A 763 -27.05 2.13 13.62
N ASN A 764 -27.60 1.76 12.46
CA ASN A 764 -28.98 2.09 12.06
C ASN A 764 -29.29 3.60 12.24
N ASN A 765 -28.38 4.47 11.80
CA ASN A 765 -28.41 5.93 11.90
C ASN A 765 -28.34 6.50 13.33
N VAL A 766 -28.12 5.67 14.35
CA VAL A 766 -27.88 6.12 15.73
C VAL A 766 -26.38 6.21 15.97
N ASP A 767 -25.90 7.31 16.50
CA ASP A 767 -24.50 7.51 16.87
C ASP A 767 -24.13 6.58 18.01
N TYR A 768 -23.07 5.80 17.85
CA TYR A 768 -22.71 4.73 18.77
C TYR A 768 -21.34 4.95 19.45
N ALA A 769 -20.38 5.45 18.73
CA ALA A 769 -19.03 5.70 19.23
C ALA A 769 -18.51 7.07 18.81
N THR A 770 -18.07 7.86 19.80
CA THR A 770 -17.52 9.20 19.55
C THR A 770 -16.00 9.22 19.64
N TRP A 771 -15.37 10.18 18.98
CA TRP A 771 -13.93 10.36 18.98
C TRP A 771 -13.35 10.58 20.38
N SER A 772 -14.07 11.34 21.25
CA SER A 772 -13.57 11.73 22.57
C SER A 772 -13.33 10.54 23.51
N ASP A 773 -14.01 9.42 23.28
CA ASP A 773 -13.86 8.19 24.06
C ASP A 773 -12.67 7.35 23.61
N ASN A 774 -12.04 7.70 22.47
CA ASN A 774 -11.07 6.89 21.77
C ASN A 774 -9.79 7.65 21.40
N VAL A 775 -9.55 8.81 22.00
CA VAL A 775 -8.36 9.63 21.72
C VAL A 775 -7.10 8.79 21.86
N SER A 776 -6.30 8.72 20.81
CA SER A 776 -4.98 8.09 20.78
C SER A 776 -3.89 9.14 20.51
N VAL A 777 -2.66 8.72 20.29
CA VAL A 777 -1.52 9.64 20.15
C VAL A 777 -1.62 10.45 18.85
N TYR A 778 -1.97 9.80 17.76
CA TYR A 778 -2.03 10.40 16.42
C TYR A 778 -3.43 10.34 15.79
N SER A 779 -4.17 9.30 16.07
CA SER A 779 -5.54 9.06 15.60
C SER A 779 -6.46 8.76 16.77
N ASN A 780 -7.76 8.65 16.53
CA ASN A 780 -8.69 8.09 17.51
C ASN A 780 -8.88 6.62 17.19
N THR A 781 -8.78 5.72 18.19
CA THR A 781 -8.71 4.30 17.91
C THR A 781 -9.62 3.46 18.80
N ILE A 782 -10.51 2.67 18.17
CA ILE A 782 -11.30 1.63 18.84
C ILE A 782 -10.53 0.31 18.74
N GLY A 783 -10.22 -0.31 19.90
CA GLY A 783 -9.48 -1.57 19.93
C GLY A 783 -10.30 -2.76 19.45
N TYR A 784 -11.52 -2.86 19.90
CA TYR A 784 -12.43 -3.95 19.54
C TYR A 784 -13.88 -3.55 19.56
N ILE A 785 -14.62 -3.97 18.57
CA ILE A 785 -16.07 -3.91 18.53
C ILE A 785 -16.64 -5.08 17.73
N LYS A 786 -17.81 -5.59 18.16
CA LYS A 786 -18.64 -6.49 17.34
C LYS A 786 -20.09 -6.00 17.35
N TYR A 787 -20.81 -6.33 16.30
CA TYR A 787 -22.26 -6.10 16.19
C TYR A 787 -22.93 -7.29 15.48
N PRO A 788 -24.10 -7.79 15.94
CA PRO A 788 -24.67 -7.47 17.27
C PRO A 788 -23.76 -7.92 18.41
N GLN A 789 -24.02 -7.38 19.57
CA GLN A 789 -23.22 -7.57 20.79
C GLN A 789 -23.34 -8.98 21.37
#